data_5336ab4707468c79ac08b8f040890ddc
#
_entry.id   5336ab4707468c79ac08b8f040890ddc
#
_cell.length_a   1.000
_cell.length_b   1.000
_cell.length_c   1.000
_cell.angle_alpha   90.00
_cell.angle_beta   90.00
_cell.angle_gamma   90.00
#
_symmetry.space_group_name_H-M   'P 1'
#
loop_
_entity.id
_entity.type
_entity.pdbx_description
1 polymer ?
#
loop_
_entity_poly.entity_id
_entity_poly.type
_entity_poly.pdbx_seq_one_letter_code
_entity_poly.pdbx_strand_id
1 'polypeptide(L)'
;MKKLLLSLAIFLVYYSGKAAERFEANIYGDSVVNLKSISVTAAKQTSEVEITSASTSINRTDIERQRILTAKEASALVPNLYIPDYGSRITSTIYVRGMGARIDQPVMGMVVDNVPIINKDSYDFDIADIERIQVLRGPQSTLYGRNTMGGVISISTLSPLSYQGCRLLAEYGNENSVKASLSHYNRPSRQFGIGGNVYVSHTDGFFTNNHNGEKADKETDYRGMLKAAWKPSDRIIVENMASIGIVRQGGYAYEFIDTHEINYNDTCFYRRTSVLDAMTVKYQKGNYQLTSVTSYQMLDDNMTLDQDFLPMSYFTLTQKKREHAVTQDFIAKSTAINGRLRWLGGVFGFYRKIKMDAPVTFLDYGIDQLITSKWNAMNDNYPCQWDSDTFILGSGFMMPSYGAAAYGEVSMDFNSLTLVGGVRVDHEGVKLDYNSDCSTSYSIMHRLPDGSLEHFRTDPVEIHNRGSLKRSFTEVLPKIAAYYKLGNTTVVRLTVAKGYKAGGFNTNMFSDVLQQQLMNMMGVGHVYDTDEVIGYEPEKSWNYEIGANYTSADGTLSAEASAFYIDCRNQQITVFPDGDVTGRIMTNAGKSRSAGVELATTWYPTTRLQLSASYGYTNAKFVKFDNGKENYKGKYVPYAPQNTIFASANYTFPISSELLRFVSLNVSTVGTGKIYWNEENDVCQPIYFKLNASARFAFNKFSIDLWGKNLTSTNYDTFYFVSIKHGFVQRGKPLQCGVTLRVTI
;
A
#
# COMPACT_ATOMS: atom_id res chain seq x y z
N MET A 1 -12.45 -16.46 24.31
CA MET A 1 -11.31 -15.56 24.50
C MET A 1 -10.72 -15.55 25.91
N LYS A 2 -11.48 -15.23 26.99
CA LYS A 2 -10.94 -15.24 28.39
C LYS A 2 -10.26 -16.56 28.81
N LYS A 3 -10.81 -17.72 28.46
CA LYS A 3 -10.21 -19.03 28.78
C LYS A 3 -8.92 -19.32 27.99
N LEU A 4 -8.80 -18.82 26.74
CA LEU A 4 -7.59 -18.99 25.92
C LEU A 4 -6.43 -18.13 26.44
N LEU A 5 -6.71 -16.90 26.86
CA LEU A 5 -5.72 -15.99 27.48
C LEU A 5 -5.23 -16.53 28.83
N LEU A 6 -6.11 -17.12 29.62
CA LEU A 6 -5.74 -17.72 30.90
C LEU A 6 -4.89 -19.00 30.72
N SER A 7 -5.21 -19.84 29.74
CA SER A 7 -4.41 -21.02 29.39
C SER A 7 -3.04 -20.65 28.84
N LEU A 8 -2.94 -19.57 28.06
CA LEU A 8 -1.66 -19.06 27.53
C LEU A 8 -0.79 -18.48 28.66
N ALA A 9 -1.39 -17.78 29.62
CA ALA A 9 -0.70 -17.25 30.79
C ALA A 9 -0.15 -18.37 31.69
N ILE A 10 -0.89 -19.44 31.90
CA ILE A 10 -0.48 -20.60 32.71
C ILE A 10 0.64 -21.39 31.99
N PHE A 11 0.58 -21.55 30.67
CA PHE A 11 1.64 -22.18 29.87
C PHE A 11 2.95 -21.38 29.93
N LEU A 12 2.89 -20.07 29.88
CA LEU A 12 4.06 -19.16 29.99
C LEU A 12 4.72 -19.23 31.37
N VAL A 13 3.96 -19.34 32.46
CA VAL A 13 4.49 -19.46 33.83
C VAL A 13 5.21 -20.81 34.04
N TYR A 14 4.73 -21.88 33.41
CA TYR A 14 5.31 -23.23 33.58
C TYR A 14 6.64 -23.39 32.81
N TYR A 15 6.82 -22.72 31.67
CA TYR A 15 8.06 -22.82 30.86
C TYR A 15 9.15 -21.81 31.24
N SER A 16 8.82 -20.74 31.98
CA SER A 16 9.80 -19.73 32.39
C SER A 16 10.82 -20.20 33.45
N GLY A 17 10.58 -21.36 34.07
CA GLY A 17 11.43 -21.86 35.14
C GLY A 17 12.75 -22.54 34.73
N LYS A 18 12.97 -22.83 33.44
CA LYS A 18 14.16 -23.55 32.97
C LYS A 18 15.07 -22.81 31.99
N ALA A 19 14.74 -21.60 31.58
CA ALA A 19 15.52 -20.82 30.61
C ALA A 19 16.27 -19.61 31.21
N ALA A 20 16.25 -19.45 32.54
CA ALA A 20 16.66 -18.22 33.19
C ALA A 20 18.17 -18.04 33.45
N GLU A 21 19.05 -18.94 32.99
CA GLU A 21 20.47 -18.88 33.38
C GLU A 21 21.48 -18.41 32.33
N ARG A 22 21.06 -18.03 31.14
CA ARG A 22 22.02 -17.51 30.12
C ARG A 22 21.40 -16.52 29.18
N PHE A 23 21.12 -15.31 29.59
CA PHE A 23 21.10 -14.18 28.66
C PHE A 23 20.94 -12.85 29.43
N GLU A 24 22.02 -12.33 29.97
CA GLU A 24 22.19 -10.88 30.08
C GLU A 24 22.51 -10.34 28.67
N ALA A 25 21.57 -10.38 27.76
CA ALA A 25 21.64 -9.61 26.54
C ALA A 25 21.16 -8.19 26.86
N ASN A 26 22.05 -7.25 26.75
CA ASN A 26 21.83 -5.83 26.79
C ASN A 26 20.72 -5.36 25.83
N ILE A 27 19.45 -5.56 26.18
CA ILE A 27 18.31 -5.03 25.41
C ILE A 27 18.05 -3.56 25.74
N TYR A 28 18.63 -3.05 26.84
CA TYR A 28 18.50 -1.67 27.33
C TYR A 28 19.81 -1.05 27.80
N GLY A 29 20.92 -1.69 27.56
CA GLY A 29 22.25 -1.19 27.86
C GLY A 29 22.84 -0.55 26.61
N ASP A 30 22.84 0.69 26.63
CA ASP A 30 23.63 1.73 26.02
C ASP A 30 22.79 2.75 25.27
N SER A 31 22.68 3.87 25.93
CA SER A 31 22.31 5.16 25.36
C SER A 31 23.40 5.73 24.43
N VAL A 32 24.29 4.93 23.89
CA VAL A 32 25.13 5.31 22.76
C VAL A 32 24.33 4.97 21.51
N VAL A 33 23.54 5.93 21.09
CA VAL A 33 22.90 5.88 19.79
C VAL A 33 24.01 5.85 18.75
N ASN A 34 24.30 4.65 18.28
CA ASN A 34 25.16 4.48 17.13
C ASN A 34 24.34 4.90 15.91
N LEU A 35 24.45 6.17 15.48
CA LEU A 35 23.91 6.66 14.22
C LEU A 35 24.58 6.00 13.00
N LYS A 36 25.57 5.14 13.23
CA LYS A 36 25.99 4.19 12.19
C LYS A 36 24.78 3.31 11.90
N SER A 37 24.14 3.60 10.77
CA SER A 37 23.09 2.74 10.23
C SER A 37 23.59 1.31 10.31
N ILE A 38 22.94 0.47 11.15
CA ILE A 38 23.10 -0.98 11.03
C ILE A 38 22.45 -1.32 9.69
N SER A 39 23.27 -1.34 8.64
CA SER A 39 22.78 -1.65 7.34
C SER A 39 22.74 -3.16 7.23
N VAL A 40 21.55 -3.71 7.25
CA VAL A 40 21.30 -5.01 6.62
C VAL A 40 21.26 -4.73 5.13
N THR A 41 22.31 -5.07 4.40
CA THR A 41 22.35 -4.96 2.94
C THR A 41 21.24 -5.82 2.34
N ALA A 42 20.25 -5.19 1.74
CA ALA A 42 19.26 -5.89 0.94
C ALA A 42 19.96 -6.69 -0.17
N ALA A 43 19.33 -7.77 -0.66
CA ALA A 43 19.95 -8.63 -1.68
C ALA A 43 20.43 -7.82 -2.91
N LYS A 44 19.73 -6.73 -3.25
CA LYS A 44 20.04 -5.83 -4.36
C LYS A 44 20.84 -4.58 -3.99
N GLN A 45 21.61 -4.63 -2.92
CA GLN A 45 22.53 -3.54 -2.54
C GLN A 45 23.96 -4.08 -2.45
N THR A 46 24.93 -3.35 -2.99
CA THR A 46 26.33 -3.75 -2.99
C THR A 46 27.11 -3.25 -1.77
N SER A 47 26.70 -2.12 -1.19
CA SER A 47 27.29 -1.58 0.05
C SER A 47 26.31 -0.73 0.82
N GLU A 48 26.61 -0.52 2.10
CA GLU A 48 25.83 0.31 3.04
C GLU A 48 25.86 1.80 2.70
N VAL A 49 26.93 2.24 2.06
CA VAL A 49 27.17 3.66 1.77
C VAL A 49 26.53 4.12 0.46
N GLU A 50 26.12 3.18 -0.40
CA GLU A 50 25.68 3.47 -1.75
C GLU A 50 24.17 3.51 -1.90
N ILE A 51 23.48 4.33 -1.10
CA ILE A 51 22.10 4.64 -1.37
C ILE A 51 22.05 5.71 -2.45
N THR A 52 21.78 5.25 -3.68
CA THR A 52 21.71 6.10 -4.88
C THR A 52 20.48 7.01 -4.95
N SER A 53 19.65 7.00 -3.92
CA SER A 53 18.37 7.73 -3.87
C SER A 53 18.12 8.26 -2.47
N ALA A 54 17.25 9.23 -2.35
CA ALA A 54 16.71 9.66 -1.07
C ALA A 54 16.10 8.47 -0.31
N SER A 55 16.46 8.28 0.95
CA SER A 55 16.00 7.12 1.72
C SER A 55 15.63 7.48 3.15
N THR A 56 14.62 6.82 3.67
CA THR A 56 14.26 6.88 5.09
C THR A 56 14.30 5.47 5.65
N SER A 57 15.07 5.29 6.73
CA SER A 57 15.13 4.03 7.46
C SER A 57 14.47 4.20 8.82
N ILE A 58 13.45 3.38 9.08
CA ILE A 58 12.68 3.36 10.32
C ILE A 58 13.03 2.04 11.00
N ASN A 59 13.78 2.13 12.08
CA ASN A 59 14.21 0.96 12.83
C ASN A 59 13.13 0.49 13.81
N ARG A 60 13.33 -0.67 14.42
CA ARG A 60 12.39 -1.25 15.36
C ARG A 60 12.05 -0.34 16.54
N THR A 61 13.03 0.38 17.10
CA THR A 61 12.80 1.30 18.21
C THR A 61 11.87 2.44 17.81
N ASP A 62 12.05 2.99 16.60
CA ASP A 62 11.17 4.03 16.05
C ASP A 62 9.77 3.48 15.74
N ILE A 63 9.68 2.25 15.19
CA ILE A 63 8.41 1.55 14.94
C ILE A 63 7.62 1.40 16.23
N GLU A 64 8.27 0.93 17.31
CA GLU A 64 7.61 0.75 18.62
C GLU A 64 7.24 2.08 19.28
N ARG A 65 8.11 3.10 19.17
CA ARG A 65 7.94 4.43 19.78
C ARG A 65 6.81 5.22 19.11
N GLN A 66 6.78 5.22 17.76
CA GLN A 66 5.75 5.90 16.98
C GLN A 66 4.49 5.05 16.77
N ARG A 67 4.49 3.81 17.29
CA ARG A 67 3.40 2.84 17.12
C ARG A 67 3.02 2.62 15.66
N ILE A 68 4.01 2.33 14.85
CA ILE A 68 3.82 2.01 13.44
C ILE A 68 3.44 0.53 13.33
N LEU A 69 2.24 0.26 12.83
CA LEU A 69 1.70 -1.08 12.70
C LEU A 69 1.57 -1.51 11.23
N THR A 70 1.50 -0.53 10.32
CA THR A 70 1.32 -0.75 8.89
C THR A 70 2.26 0.14 8.07
N ALA A 71 2.46 -0.19 6.81
CA ALA A 71 3.17 0.68 5.86
C ALA A 71 2.48 2.05 5.70
N LYS A 72 1.14 2.09 5.85
CA LYS A 72 0.33 3.31 5.83
C LYS A 72 0.75 4.27 6.95
N GLU A 73 0.90 3.77 8.16
CA GLU A 73 1.35 4.59 9.30
C GLU A 73 2.83 5.00 9.16
N ALA A 74 3.68 4.13 8.59
CA ALA A 74 5.08 4.45 8.31
C ALA A 74 5.24 5.62 7.32
N SER A 75 4.28 5.81 6.41
CA SER A 75 4.32 6.90 5.42
C SER A 75 4.37 8.28 6.07
N ALA A 76 3.81 8.45 7.25
CA ALA A 76 3.80 9.72 7.97
C ALA A 76 5.20 10.23 8.36
N LEU A 77 6.20 9.34 8.48
CA LEU A 77 7.58 9.70 8.83
C LEU A 77 8.43 10.04 7.60
N VAL A 78 7.93 9.76 6.40
CA VAL A 78 8.69 9.81 5.14
C VAL A 78 8.30 11.06 4.34
N PRO A 79 9.24 11.96 4.00
CA PRO A 79 8.93 13.12 3.18
C PRO A 79 8.32 12.74 1.83
N ASN A 80 7.29 13.50 1.41
CA ASN A 80 6.60 13.32 0.13
C ASN A 80 6.04 11.92 -0.14
N LEU A 81 5.79 11.14 0.92
CA LEU A 81 5.09 9.86 0.85
C LEU A 81 3.74 9.97 1.55
N TYR A 82 2.68 9.55 0.88
CA TYR A 82 1.33 9.56 1.42
C TYR A 82 0.59 8.29 1.02
N ILE A 83 0.08 7.57 2.01
CA ILE A 83 -0.75 6.38 1.82
C ILE A 83 -2.09 6.68 2.50
N PRO A 84 -3.11 7.11 1.75
CA PRO A 84 -4.41 7.44 2.31
C PRO A 84 -5.14 6.21 2.85
N ASP A 85 -6.07 6.44 3.77
CA ASP A 85 -7.01 5.43 4.24
C ASP A 85 -8.31 5.52 3.43
N TYR A 86 -8.59 4.51 2.63
CA TYR A 86 -9.81 4.41 1.83
C TYR A 86 -10.95 3.66 2.55
N GLY A 87 -10.79 3.41 3.85
CA GLY A 87 -11.78 2.66 4.62
C GLY A 87 -11.77 1.15 4.41
N SER A 88 -10.94 0.64 3.48
CA SER A 88 -10.80 -0.79 3.21
C SER A 88 -9.38 -1.17 2.86
N ARG A 89 -8.98 -2.41 3.20
CA ARG A 89 -7.66 -2.95 2.88
C ARG A 89 -7.50 -3.37 1.42
N ILE A 90 -8.57 -3.47 0.65
CA ILE A 90 -8.47 -3.78 -0.78
C ILE A 90 -7.84 -2.65 -1.58
N THR A 91 -8.02 -1.41 -1.14
CA THR A 91 -7.53 -0.26 -1.86
C THR A 91 -6.27 0.26 -1.18
N SER A 92 -5.11 -0.13 -1.70
CA SER A 92 -3.82 0.35 -1.23
C SER A 92 -3.18 1.20 -2.32
N THR A 93 -3.37 2.51 -2.23
CA THR A 93 -2.78 3.48 -3.16
C THR A 93 -1.67 4.22 -2.47
N ILE A 94 -0.55 4.37 -3.16
CA ILE A 94 0.63 5.07 -2.66
C ILE A 94 0.89 6.28 -3.54
N TYR A 95 0.97 7.45 -2.92
CA TYR A 95 1.40 8.69 -3.57
C TYR A 95 2.79 9.06 -3.07
N VAL A 96 3.70 9.29 -3.99
CA VAL A 96 5.07 9.70 -3.70
C VAL A 96 5.50 10.78 -4.68
N ARG A 97 6.03 11.90 -4.16
CA ARG A 97 6.50 13.01 -4.99
C ARG A 97 5.47 13.49 -6.03
N GLY A 98 4.18 13.47 -5.68
CA GLY A 98 3.10 13.86 -6.57
C GLY A 98 2.71 12.85 -7.64
N MET A 99 3.33 11.69 -7.66
CA MET A 99 2.94 10.56 -8.50
C MET A 99 2.10 9.57 -7.69
N GLY A 100 1.12 8.97 -8.32
CA GLY A 100 0.25 7.97 -7.71
C GLY A 100 -0.80 7.50 -8.69
N ALA A 101 -1.53 6.45 -8.32
CA ALA A 101 -2.68 5.98 -9.08
C ALA A 101 -3.71 5.41 -8.12
N ARG A 102 -4.95 5.81 -8.29
CA ARG A 102 -6.08 5.30 -7.51
C ARG A 102 -6.40 3.86 -7.87
N ILE A 103 -6.34 3.52 -9.15
CA ILE A 103 -6.74 2.23 -9.72
C ILE A 103 -5.53 1.55 -10.34
N ASP A 104 -5.54 0.23 -10.39
CA ASP A 104 -4.58 -0.67 -11.03
C ASP A 104 -3.15 -0.62 -10.47
N GLN A 105 -2.16 -0.33 -11.30
CA GLN A 105 -0.75 -0.55 -10.96
C GLN A 105 -0.22 0.51 -9.99
N PRO A 106 0.55 0.13 -8.96
CA PRO A 106 1.14 1.09 -8.02
C PRO A 106 2.35 1.80 -8.65
N VAL A 107 2.68 2.98 -8.11
CA VAL A 107 3.91 3.71 -8.47
C VAL A 107 5.10 3.31 -7.61
N MET A 108 4.86 2.70 -6.45
CA MET A 108 5.88 2.16 -5.55
C MET A 108 5.75 0.66 -5.41
N GLY A 109 6.89 -0.03 -5.45
CA GLY A 109 6.97 -1.45 -5.12
C GLY A 109 7.06 -1.69 -3.62
N MET A 110 6.62 -2.87 -3.18
CA MET A 110 6.83 -3.36 -1.81
C MET A 110 7.62 -4.65 -1.85
N VAL A 111 8.61 -4.74 -0.97
CA VAL A 111 9.48 -5.91 -0.82
C VAL A 111 9.50 -6.33 0.64
N VAL A 112 9.23 -7.59 0.93
CA VAL A 112 9.31 -8.16 2.28
C VAL A 112 10.38 -9.24 2.28
N ASP A 113 11.42 -9.10 3.10
CA ASP A 113 12.57 -10.03 3.17
C ASP A 113 13.14 -10.41 1.79
N ASN A 114 13.34 -9.40 0.91
CA ASN A 114 13.77 -9.49 -0.49
C ASN A 114 12.74 -10.05 -1.48
N VAL A 115 11.54 -10.38 -1.08
CA VAL A 115 10.47 -10.87 -1.95
C VAL A 115 9.62 -9.72 -2.44
N PRO A 116 9.52 -9.47 -3.76
CA PRO A 116 8.62 -8.47 -4.29
C PRO A 116 7.16 -8.92 -4.14
N ILE A 117 6.33 -8.08 -3.54
CA ILE A 117 4.89 -8.31 -3.47
C ILE A 117 4.27 -7.88 -4.80
N ILE A 118 3.71 -8.84 -5.52
CA ILE A 118 3.27 -8.63 -6.91
C ILE A 118 1.98 -7.83 -7.00
N ASN A 119 1.05 -8.04 -6.06
CA ASN A 119 -0.24 -7.36 -6.05
C ASN A 119 -0.26 -6.22 -5.03
N LYS A 120 -0.58 -5.00 -5.49
CA LYS A 120 -0.70 -3.82 -4.60
C LYS A 120 -1.79 -3.98 -3.53
N ASP A 121 -2.84 -4.75 -3.80
CA ASP A 121 -3.91 -4.96 -2.82
C ASP A 121 -3.39 -5.71 -1.58
N SER A 122 -2.26 -6.42 -1.71
CA SER A 122 -1.54 -7.05 -0.60
C SER A 122 -0.59 -6.11 0.16
N TYR A 123 -0.53 -4.81 -0.14
CA TYR A 123 0.38 -3.87 0.53
C TYR A 123 -0.12 -3.40 1.89
N ASP A 124 -1.43 -3.44 2.14
CA ASP A 124 -2.00 -3.04 3.42
C ASP A 124 -2.17 -4.27 4.32
N PHE A 125 -1.22 -4.46 5.22
CA PHE A 125 -1.24 -5.51 6.23
C PHE A 125 -0.54 -5.04 7.51
N ASP A 126 -0.99 -5.58 8.64
CA ASP A 126 -0.33 -5.38 9.92
C ASP A 126 0.94 -6.24 9.97
N ILE A 127 2.04 -5.65 10.33
CA ILE A 127 3.33 -6.32 10.33
C ILE A 127 3.77 -6.54 11.77
N ALA A 128 3.85 -7.81 12.15
CA ALA A 128 4.48 -8.21 13.40
C ALA A 128 5.97 -8.50 13.17
N ASP A 129 6.78 -8.34 14.20
CA ASP A 129 8.22 -8.66 14.21
C ASP A 129 9.04 -7.95 13.12
N ILE A 130 8.70 -6.71 12.82
CA ILE A 130 9.53 -5.89 11.94
C ILE A 130 10.83 -5.55 12.64
N GLU A 131 11.94 -5.75 11.93
CA GLU A 131 13.25 -5.24 12.31
C GLU A 131 13.46 -3.82 11.78
N ARG A 132 13.04 -3.59 10.51
CA ARG A 132 13.23 -2.30 9.83
C ARG A 132 12.27 -2.13 8.65
N ILE A 133 11.84 -0.89 8.44
CA ILE A 133 11.20 -0.43 7.20
C ILE A 133 12.17 0.56 6.55
N GLN A 134 12.52 0.32 5.30
CA GLN A 134 13.33 1.23 4.49
C GLN A 134 12.52 1.70 3.29
N VAL A 135 12.42 3.01 3.12
CA VAL A 135 11.73 3.62 1.98
C VAL A 135 12.75 4.30 1.09
N LEU A 136 12.92 3.79 -0.13
CA LEU A 136 13.74 4.38 -1.18
C LEU A 136 12.82 5.21 -2.06
N ARG A 137 13.08 6.52 -2.17
CA ARG A 137 12.29 7.45 -2.99
C ARG A 137 13.01 7.74 -4.31
N GLY A 138 12.23 7.98 -5.37
CA GLY A 138 12.72 8.08 -6.74
C GLY A 138 12.84 6.71 -7.41
N PRO A 139 13.00 6.66 -8.75
CA PRO A 139 12.92 5.42 -9.52
C PRO A 139 13.90 4.35 -9.06
N GLN A 140 13.37 3.20 -8.72
CA GLN A 140 14.12 1.99 -8.40
C GLN A 140 13.97 0.92 -9.51
N SER A 141 13.40 1.30 -10.65
CA SER A 141 13.03 0.36 -11.71
C SER A 141 14.22 -0.37 -12.31
N THR A 142 15.43 0.19 -12.28
CA THR A 142 16.65 -0.49 -12.76
C THR A 142 16.95 -1.78 -11.98
N LEU A 143 16.71 -1.82 -10.68
CA LEU A 143 16.98 -3.01 -9.87
C LEU A 143 15.71 -3.81 -9.54
N TYR A 144 14.59 -3.12 -9.29
CA TYR A 144 13.35 -3.74 -8.81
C TYR A 144 12.30 -3.93 -9.91
N GLY A 145 12.45 -3.26 -11.06
CA GLY A 145 11.60 -3.46 -12.24
C GLY A 145 10.27 -2.74 -12.17
N ARG A 146 9.23 -3.46 -12.55
CA ARG A 146 7.86 -2.96 -12.67
C ARG A 146 7.36 -2.24 -11.44
N ASN A 147 6.53 -1.18 -11.65
CA ASN A 147 5.79 -0.52 -10.58
C ASN A 147 6.66 0.06 -9.47
N THR A 148 7.90 0.47 -9.80
CA THR A 148 8.84 1.10 -8.86
C THR A 148 9.33 2.46 -9.37
N MET A 149 8.48 3.10 -10.15
CA MET A 149 8.70 4.42 -10.76
C MET A 149 8.88 5.52 -9.71
N GLY A 150 8.16 5.43 -8.60
CA GLY A 150 8.24 6.37 -7.47
C GLY A 150 9.16 5.91 -6.35
N GLY A 151 9.49 4.62 -6.27
CA GLY A 151 10.34 4.08 -5.22
C GLY A 151 10.02 2.66 -4.80
N VAL A 152 10.60 2.25 -3.67
CA VAL A 152 10.38 0.92 -3.04
C VAL A 152 10.26 1.07 -1.53
N ILE A 153 9.29 0.38 -0.95
CA ILE A 153 9.17 0.14 0.49
C ILE A 153 9.73 -1.26 0.76
N SER A 154 10.85 -1.33 1.46
CA SER A 154 11.51 -2.59 1.84
C SER A 154 11.31 -2.85 3.32
N ILE A 155 10.71 -3.97 3.65
CA ILE A 155 10.41 -4.41 5.01
C ILE A 155 11.30 -5.61 5.33
N SER A 156 12.05 -5.52 6.42
CA SER A 156 12.84 -6.62 6.95
C SER A 156 12.23 -7.08 8.26
N THR A 157 11.99 -8.38 8.41
CA THR A 157 11.47 -8.99 9.62
C THR A 157 12.58 -9.70 10.39
N LEU A 158 12.36 -10.01 11.67
CA LEU A 158 13.36 -10.66 12.51
C LEU A 158 13.84 -11.98 11.90
N SER A 159 15.14 -12.26 11.98
CA SER A 159 15.75 -13.50 11.54
C SER A 159 16.10 -14.39 12.74
N PRO A 160 15.79 -15.69 12.70
CA PRO A 160 16.16 -16.63 13.79
C PRO A 160 17.66 -16.86 13.91
N LEU A 161 18.48 -16.40 12.96
CA LEU A 161 19.95 -16.44 13.08
C LEU A 161 20.51 -15.30 13.92
N SER A 162 19.84 -14.13 13.93
CA SER A 162 20.30 -12.92 14.62
C SER A 162 19.51 -12.62 15.90
N TYR A 163 18.26 -13.04 15.98
CA TYR A 163 17.39 -12.81 17.14
C TYR A 163 16.97 -14.11 17.80
N GLN A 164 16.99 -14.14 19.14
CA GLN A 164 16.51 -15.24 19.98
C GLN A 164 15.71 -14.65 21.13
N GLY A 165 14.68 -15.35 21.58
CA GLY A 165 13.83 -14.96 22.70
C GLY A 165 12.34 -15.10 22.40
N CYS A 166 11.55 -14.83 23.42
CA CYS A 166 10.10 -14.80 23.35
C CYS A 166 9.59 -13.36 23.54
N ARG A 167 8.61 -12.95 22.78
CA ARG A 167 7.99 -11.62 22.87
C ARG A 167 6.48 -11.78 22.91
N LEU A 168 5.86 -11.11 23.89
CA LEU A 168 4.42 -10.96 23.98
C LEU A 168 4.08 -9.49 23.86
N LEU A 169 3.08 -9.18 23.06
CA LEU A 169 2.41 -7.89 23.01
C LEU A 169 0.93 -8.09 23.30
N ALA A 170 0.37 -7.30 24.21
CA ALA A 170 -1.06 -7.23 24.46
C ALA A 170 -1.46 -5.76 24.54
N GLU A 171 -2.47 -5.39 23.78
CA GLU A 171 -2.92 -4.01 23.67
C GLU A 171 -4.44 -3.92 23.78
N TYR A 172 -4.92 -2.88 24.47
CA TYR A 172 -6.32 -2.52 24.56
C TYR A 172 -6.48 -1.01 24.36
N GLY A 173 -7.43 -0.62 23.53
CA GLY A 173 -7.75 0.78 23.23
C GLY A 173 -9.26 1.03 23.16
N ASN A 174 -9.62 2.28 22.91
CA ASN A 174 -11.01 2.65 22.69
C ASN A 174 -11.62 1.92 21.47
N GLU A 175 -12.95 1.92 21.35
CA GLU A 175 -13.74 1.15 20.35
C GLU A 175 -13.40 -0.35 20.39
N ASN A 176 -13.22 -0.90 21.60
CA ASN A 176 -12.82 -2.29 21.82
C ASN A 176 -11.63 -2.76 20.98
N SER A 177 -10.72 -1.83 20.68
CA SER A 177 -9.52 -2.15 19.90
C SER A 177 -8.60 -3.05 20.73
N VAL A 178 -8.44 -4.29 20.31
CA VAL A 178 -7.59 -5.31 20.95
C VAL A 178 -6.52 -5.74 19.97
N LYS A 179 -5.25 -5.85 20.45
CA LYS A 179 -4.18 -6.51 19.69
C LYS A 179 -3.40 -7.45 20.58
N ALA A 180 -3.08 -8.60 20.07
CA ALA A 180 -2.20 -9.55 20.74
C ALA A 180 -1.23 -10.17 19.74
N SER A 181 0.03 -10.30 20.15
CA SER A 181 1.07 -10.95 19.35
C SER A 181 1.97 -11.76 20.26
N LEU A 182 2.29 -12.96 19.80
CA LEU A 182 3.27 -13.84 20.44
C LEU A 182 4.30 -14.26 19.41
N SER A 183 5.57 -13.99 19.70
CA SER A 183 6.70 -14.36 18.86
C SER A 183 7.67 -15.21 19.66
N HIS A 184 8.22 -16.24 19.04
CA HIS A 184 9.29 -17.04 19.61
C HIS A 184 10.34 -17.37 18.55
N TYR A 185 11.60 -17.09 18.86
CA TYR A 185 12.75 -17.38 18.01
C TYR A 185 13.79 -18.14 18.80
N ASN A 186 14.26 -19.23 18.22
CA ASN A 186 15.26 -20.10 18.84
C ASN A 186 16.31 -20.52 17.81
N ARG A 187 17.53 -20.67 18.28
CA ARG A 187 18.67 -21.16 17.50
C ARG A 187 19.25 -22.41 18.17
N PRO A 188 18.61 -23.61 17.93
CA PRO A 188 19.02 -24.85 18.59
C PRO A 188 20.46 -25.25 18.30
N SER A 189 21.04 -24.77 17.18
CA SER A 189 22.45 -25.04 16.84
C SER A 189 23.06 -23.80 16.15
N ARG A 190 24.38 -23.81 16.02
CA ARG A 190 25.09 -22.74 15.26
C ARG A 190 24.65 -22.70 13.79
N GLN A 191 24.11 -23.82 13.28
CA GLN A 191 23.76 -23.95 11.87
C GLN A 191 22.26 -23.75 11.60
N PHE A 192 21.37 -23.90 12.60
CA PHE A 192 19.93 -23.88 12.40
C PHE A 192 19.23 -22.96 13.39
N GLY A 193 18.35 -22.13 12.86
CA GLY A 193 17.45 -21.27 13.60
C GLY A 193 16.01 -21.42 13.10
N ILE A 194 15.06 -21.36 14.02
CA ILE A 194 13.63 -21.39 13.73
C ILE A 194 12.91 -20.37 14.60
N GLY A 195 11.88 -19.75 14.08
CA GLY A 195 11.06 -18.83 14.84
C GLY A 195 9.75 -18.55 14.13
N GLY A 196 8.88 -17.85 14.81
CA GLY A 196 7.59 -17.47 14.24
C GLY A 196 6.83 -16.52 15.12
N ASN A 197 5.72 -16.08 14.57
CA ASN A 197 4.82 -15.11 15.18
C ASN A 197 3.38 -15.51 14.91
N VAL A 198 2.52 -15.30 15.88
CA VAL A 198 1.06 -15.27 15.74
C VAL A 198 0.56 -13.92 16.22
N TYR A 199 -0.37 -13.34 15.46
CA TYR A 199 -0.91 -12.01 15.68
C TYR A 199 -2.42 -12.01 15.49
N VAL A 200 -3.12 -11.27 16.33
CA VAL A 200 -4.55 -10.97 16.19
C VAL A 200 -4.81 -9.51 16.49
N SER A 201 -5.63 -8.87 15.70
CA SER A 201 -6.20 -7.57 16.03
C SER A 201 -7.70 -7.58 15.79
N HIS A 202 -8.40 -6.78 16.60
CA HIS A 202 -9.83 -6.56 16.50
C HIS A 202 -10.17 -5.11 16.85
N THR A 203 -11.15 -4.53 16.18
CA THR A 203 -11.80 -3.27 16.57
C THR A 203 -13.27 -3.33 16.17
N ASP A 204 -14.13 -2.76 17.01
CA ASP A 204 -15.55 -2.62 16.66
C ASP A 204 -15.74 -1.56 15.57
N GLY A 205 -14.77 -0.64 15.39
CA GLY A 205 -14.82 0.45 14.42
C GLY A 205 -15.17 1.79 15.04
N PHE A 206 -14.94 2.87 14.29
CA PHE A 206 -15.09 4.25 14.75
C PHE A 206 -16.32 4.94 14.16
N PHE A 207 -16.83 4.45 13.04
CA PHE A 207 -17.88 5.08 12.25
C PHE A 207 -19.16 4.26 12.29
N THR A 208 -20.29 4.90 12.58
CA THR A 208 -21.59 4.24 12.70
C THR A 208 -22.39 4.46 11.43
N ASN A 209 -22.96 3.39 10.85
CA ASN A 209 -23.95 3.48 9.80
C ASN A 209 -25.32 3.79 10.43
N ASN A 210 -25.88 4.95 10.12
CA ASN A 210 -27.14 5.42 10.70
C ASN A 210 -28.36 4.60 10.27
N HIS A 211 -28.26 3.89 9.14
CA HIS A 211 -29.35 3.05 8.65
C HIS A 211 -29.66 1.89 9.60
N ASN A 212 -28.61 1.23 10.12
CA ASN A 212 -28.78 0.03 10.96
C ASN A 212 -28.20 0.16 12.37
N GLY A 213 -27.54 1.28 12.69
CA GLY A 213 -26.88 1.53 13.99
C GLY A 213 -25.60 0.73 14.22
N GLU A 214 -25.11 -0.06 13.24
CA GLU A 214 -23.89 -0.84 13.37
C GLU A 214 -22.66 -0.02 12.99
N LYS A 215 -21.50 -0.44 13.52
CA LYS A 215 -20.19 0.12 13.11
C LYS A 215 -19.82 -0.37 11.70
N ALA A 216 -19.63 0.56 10.79
CA ALA A 216 -19.33 0.28 9.39
C ALA A 216 -17.90 -0.26 9.16
N ASP A 217 -16.92 0.23 9.94
CA ASP A 217 -15.49 -0.07 9.77
C ASP A 217 -14.93 -1.09 10.77
N LYS A 218 -15.81 -1.98 11.32
CA LYS A 218 -15.35 -3.08 12.18
C LYS A 218 -14.34 -3.97 11.43
N GLU A 219 -13.28 -4.39 12.15
CA GLU A 219 -12.22 -5.19 11.54
C GLU A 219 -11.71 -6.26 12.49
N THR A 220 -11.38 -7.44 11.93
CA THR A 220 -10.61 -8.48 12.60
C THR A 220 -9.54 -9.01 11.66
N ASP A 221 -8.29 -9.06 12.12
CA ASP A 221 -7.13 -9.56 11.38
C ASP A 221 -6.42 -10.67 12.18
N TYR A 222 -6.18 -11.80 11.56
CA TYR A 222 -5.39 -12.90 12.10
C TYR A 222 -4.18 -13.12 11.21
N ARG A 223 -2.99 -13.27 11.81
CA ARG A 223 -1.76 -13.55 11.06
C ARG A 223 -0.91 -14.60 11.74
N GLY A 224 -0.23 -15.36 10.90
CA GLY A 224 0.81 -16.29 11.32
C GLY A 224 2.01 -16.17 10.41
N MET A 225 3.22 -16.25 10.98
CA MET A 225 4.47 -16.29 10.24
C MET A 225 5.40 -17.33 10.85
N LEU A 226 6.02 -18.14 10.01
CA LEU A 226 7.08 -19.07 10.35
C LEU A 226 8.33 -18.71 9.58
N LYS A 227 9.49 -18.78 10.25
CA LYS A 227 10.80 -18.62 9.63
C LYS A 227 11.73 -19.76 10.03
N ALA A 228 12.42 -20.31 9.06
CA ALA A 228 13.51 -21.24 9.27
C ALA A 228 14.76 -20.73 8.56
N ALA A 229 15.90 -20.86 9.19
CA ALA A 229 17.18 -20.49 8.60
C ALA A 229 18.21 -21.58 8.88
N TRP A 230 18.87 -22.03 7.82
CA TRP A 230 19.86 -23.09 7.87
C TRP A 230 21.15 -22.64 7.22
N LYS A 231 22.26 -22.78 7.98
CA LYS A 231 23.62 -22.47 7.55
C LYS A 231 24.46 -23.77 7.52
N PRO A 232 24.32 -24.62 6.48
CA PRO A 232 25.03 -25.91 6.39
C PRO A 232 26.54 -25.74 6.34
N SER A 233 27.01 -24.58 5.89
CA SER A 233 28.43 -24.22 5.85
C SER A 233 28.59 -22.69 6.00
N ASP A 234 29.83 -22.21 6.18
CA ASP A 234 30.09 -20.76 6.21
C ASP A 234 29.81 -20.05 4.89
N ARG A 235 29.60 -20.83 3.81
CA ARG A 235 29.37 -20.31 2.46
C ARG A 235 27.89 -20.29 2.06
N ILE A 236 27.06 -21.07 2.72
CA ILE A 236 25.65 -21.28 2.31
C ILE A 236 24.73 -20.89 3.46
N ILE A 237 23.74 -20.07 3.13
CA ILE A 237 22.62 -19.75 4.02
C ILE A 237 21.32 -20.00 3.23
N VAL A 238 20.43 -20.78 3.81
CA VAL A 238 19.08 -21.04 3.28
C VAL A 238 18.10 -20.47 4.29
N GLU A 239 17.23 -19.55 3.86
CA GLU A 239 16.17 -18.97 4.67
C GLU A 239 14.83 -19.25 4.01
N ASN A 240 13.86 -19.69 4.78
CA ASN A 240 12.47 -19.83 4.35
C ASN A 240 11.58 -19.00 5.28
N MET A 241 10.59 -18.33 4.69
CA MET A 241 9.54 -17.59 5.38
C MET A 241 8.20 -18.02 4.81
N ALA A 242 7.30 -18.50 5.64
CA ALA A 242 5.92 -18.78 5.30
C ALA A 242 4.99 -17.92 6.16
N SER A 243 4.03 -17.25 5.54
CA SER A 243 3.06 -16.42 6.26
C SER A 243 1.65 -16.60 5.71
N ILE A 244 0.68 -16.47 6.61
CA ILE A 244 -0.76 -16.46 6.30
C ILE A 244 -1.41 -15.27 7.01
N GLY A 245 -2.34 -14.61 6.31
CA GLY A 245 -3.17 -13.56 6.86
C GLY A 245 -4.64 -13.77 6.50
N ILE A 246 -5.54 -13.53 7.45
CA ILE A 246 -7.00 -13.61 7.28
C ILE A 246 -7.60 -12.32 7.83
N VAL A 247 -8.22 -11.52 6.95
CA VAL A 247 -8.86 -10.25 7.28
C VAL A 247 -10.36 -10.37 7.07
N ARG A 248 -11.13 -9.83 8.00
CA ARG A 248 -12.58 -9.62 7.90
C ARG A 248 -12.87 -8.19 8.29
N GLN A 249 -13.40 -7.41 7.35
CA GLN A 249 -13.85 -6.04 7.56
C GLN A 249 -15.36 -5.94 7.34
N GLY A 250 -15.98 -4.94 7.96
CA GLY A 250 -17.33 -4.50 7.69
C GLY A 250 -17.44 -3.77 6.35
N GLY A 251 -18.30 -2.78 6.30
CA GLY A 251 -18.51 -1.96 5.12
C GLY A 251 -17.48 -0.86 4.94
N TYR A 252 -17.82 0.04 4.08
CA TYR A 252 -17.05 1.23 3.76
C TYR A 252 -17.72 2.42 4.44
N ALA A 253 -17.03 3.07 5.35
CA ALA A 253 -17.56 4.16 6.16
C ALA A 253 -17.53 5.49 5.37
N TYR A 254 -18.21 5.54 4.22
CA TYR A 254 -18.27 6.74 3.39
C TYR A 254 -19.43 7.62 3.81
N GLU A 255 -19.09 8.84 4.22
CA GLU A 255 -20.03 9.87 4.64
C GLU A 255 -20.51 10.66 3.41
N PHE A 256 -21.82 10.79 3.25
CA PHE A 256 -22.42 11.66 2.24
C PHE A 256 -22.21 13.13 2.63
N ILE A 257 -21.64 13.94 1.74
CA ILE A 257 -21.20 15.29 2.08
C ILE A 257 -22.34 16.26 2.42
N ASP A 258 -23.54 16.05 1.86
CA ASP A 258 -24.67 16.94 2.06
C ASP A 258 -25.36 16.73 3.41
N THR A 259 -25.41 15.48 3.90
CA THR A 259 -26.04 15.14 5.19
C THR A 259 -25.03 14.93 6.32
N HIS A 260 -23.75 14.74 6.00
CA HIS A 260 -22.72 14.34 6.95
C HIS A 260 -23.02 13.03 7.68
N GLU A 261 -23.66 12.08 6.98
CA GLU A 261 -24.05 10.78 7.51
C GLU A 261 -23.51 9.64 6.66
N ILE A 262 -23.22 8.52 7.32
CA ILE A 262 -23.02 7.22 6.71
C ILE A 262 -24.37 6.52 6.82
N ASN A 263 -25.04 6.25 5.69
CA ASN A 263 -26.43 5.81 5.71
C ASN A 263 -26.74 4.87 4.52
N TYR A 264 -25.89 3.88 4.28
CA TYR A 264 -26.12 2.87 3.26
C TYR A 264 -27.01 1.74 3.78
N ASN A 265 -27.88 1.20 2.93
CA ASN A 265 -28.86 0.18 3.28
C ASN A 265 -28.47 -1.23 2.87
N ASP A 266 -27.65 -1.39 1.83
CA ASP A 266 -27.30 -2.69 1.28
C ASP A 266 -26.06 -3.31 1.95
N THR A 267 -25.85 -4.60 1.73
CA THR A 267 -24.78 -5.36 2.38
C THR A 267 -23.40 -4.90 1.93
N CYS A 268 -22.56 -4.51 2.90
CA CYS A 268 -21.15 -4.19 2.70
C CYS A 268 -20.25 -5.10 3.55
N PHE A 269 -19.22 -5.67 2.94
CA PHE A 269 -18.14 -6.37 3.66
C PHE A 269 -16.90 -6.53 2.79
N TYR A 270 -15.77 -6.78 3.47
CA TYR A 270 -14.54 -7.23 2.82
C TYR A 270 -13.90 -8.38 3.59
N ARG A 271 -13.50 -9.42 2.88
CA ARG A 271 -12.82 -10.61 3.42
C ARG A 271 -11.61 -10.92 2.56
N ARG A 272 -10.50 -11.26 3.21
CA ARG A 272 -9.24 -11.60 2.55
C ARG A 272 -8.60 -12.82 3.20
N THR A 273 -8.03 -13.69 2.38
CA THR A 273 -7.01 -14.65 2.79
C THR A 273 -5.78 -14.46 1.93
N SER A 274 -4.61 -14.30 2.55
CA SER A 274 -3.34 -14.13 1.86
C SER A 274 -2.33 -15.16 2.36
N VAL A 275 -1.53 -15.70 1.44
CA VAL A 275 -0.41 -16.63 1.75
C VAL A 275 0.82 -16.14 1.02
N LEU A 276 1.95 -16.11 1.71
CA LEU A 276 3.26 -15.87 1.14
C LEU A 276 4.21 -16.95 1.65
N ASP A 277 4.82 -17.69 0.75
CA ASP A 277 5.94 -18.58 1.02
C ASP A 277 7.14 -18.16 0.19
N ALA A 278 8.30 -18.05 0.82
CA ALA A 278 9.50 -17.56 0.18
C ALA A 278 10.75 -18.28 0.66
N MET A 279 11.59 -18.69 -0.27
CA MET A 279 12.87 -19.30 -0.01
C MET A 279 14.00 -18.45 -0.59
N THR A 280 14.96 -18.10 0.27
CA THR A 280 16.18 -17.39 -0.12
C THR A 280 17.39 -18.28 0.11
N VAL A 281 18.18 -18.50 -0.94
CA VAL A 281 19.46 -19.22 -0.87
C VAL A 281 20.58 -18.27 -1.19
N LYS A 282 21.54 -18.10 -0.25
CA LYS A 282 22.72 -17.25 -0.41
C LYS A 282 23.97 -18.15 -0.45
N TYR A 283 24.79 -17.98 -1.47
CA TYR A 283 26.07 -18.64 -1.59
C TYR A 283 27.20 -17.61 -1.70
N GLN A 284 28.11 -17.64 -0.72
CA GLN A 284 29.26 -16.75 -0.65
C GLN A 284 30.55 -17.50 -1.01
N LYS A 285 31.29 -17.02 -2.00
CA LYS A 285 32.62 -17.55 -2.36
C LYS A 285 33.58 -16.43 -2.72
N GLY A 286 34.65 -16.30 -1.92
CA GLY A 286 35.60 -15.21 -2.14
C GLY A 286 34.93 -13.84 -2.14
N ASN A 287 35.11 -13.11 -3.24
CA ASN A 287 34.64 -11.73 -3.39
C ASN A 287 33.28 -11.62 -4.12
N TYR A 288 32.48 -12.68 -4.21
CA TYR A 288 31.16 -12.62 -4.81
C TYR A 288 30.12 -13.41 -4.01
N GLN A 289 28.90 -12.99 -4.12
CA GLN A 289 27.72 -13.62 -3.55
C GLN A 289 26.72 -13.92 -4.65
N LEU A 290 26.18 -15.15 -4.65
CA LEU A 290 25.02 -15.51 -5.43
C LEU A 290 23.81 -15.63 -4.50
N THR A 291 22.67 -15.09 -4.92
CA THR A 291 21.42 -15.17 -4.16
C THR A 291 20.32 -15.63 -5.10
N SER A 292 19.56 -16.63 -4.68
CA SER A 292 18.32 -17.06 -5.32
C SER A 292 17.17 -16.76 -4.39
N VAL A 293 16.14 -16.06 -4.89
CA VAL A 293 14.91 -15.77 -4.16
C VAL A 293 13.74 -16.32 -4.94
N THR A 294 13.08 -17.31 -4.40
CA THR A 294 11.87 -17.94 -4.96
C THR A 294 10.69 -17.61 -4.08
N SER A 295 9.54 -17.20 -4.64
CA SER A 295 8.34 -17.02 -3.85
C SER A 295 7.09 -17.55 -4.53
N TYR A 296 6.14 -17.98 -3.70
CA TYR A 296 4.76 -18.23 -4.06
C TYR A 296 3.85 -17.31 -3.25
N GLN A 297 2.90 -16.68 -3.92
CA GLN A 297 1.95 -15.75 -3.34
C GLN A 297 0.54 -16.13 -3.74
N MET A 298 -0.39 -16.14 -2.80
CA MET A 298 -1.81 -16.35 -3.02
C MET A 298 -2.60 -15.22 -2.35
N LEU A 299 -3.59 -14.71 -3.06
CA LEU A 299 -4.57 -13.75 -2.55
C LEU A 299 -5.96 -14.23 -2.93
N ASP A 300 -6.84 -14.39 -1.95
CA ASP A 300 -8.27 -14.69 -2.12
C ASP A 300 -9.06 -13.58 -1.46
N ASP A 301 -9.67 -12.71 -2.28
CA ASP A 301 -10.45 -11.55 -1.87
C ASP A 301 -11.92 -11.76 -2.20
N ASN A 302 -12.80 -11.40 -1.26
CA ASN A 302 -14.25 -11.34 -1.47
C ASN A 302 -14.79 -10.05 -0.86
N MET A 303 -15.31 -9.21 -1.72
CA MET A 303 -15.90 -7.91 -1.39
C MET A 303 -17.32 -7.85 -1.90
N THR A 304 -18.22 -7.28 -1.10
CA THR A 304 -19.50 -6.76 -1.56
C THR A 304 -19.65 -5.36 -1.00
N LEU A 305 -20.13 -4.44 -1.81
CA LEU A 305 -20.38 -3.08 -1.37
C LEU A 305 -21.68 -2.55 -2.01
N ASP A 306 -22.36 -1.76 -1.25
CA ASP A 306 -23.39 -0.83 -1.68
C ASP A 306 -22.70 0.26 -2.49
N GLN A 307 -22.94 0.31 -3.80
CA GLN A 307 -22.16 1.15 -4.70
C GLN A 307 -22.67 2.61 -4.72
N ASP A 308 -23.89 2.85 -4.27
CA ASP A 308 -24.45 4.20 -4.16
C ASP A 308 -24.23 4.84 -2.80
N PHE A 309 -23.98 4.04 -1.74
CA PHE A 309 -23.76 4.48 -0.35
C PHE A 309 -24.90 5.32 0.24
N LEU A 310 -26.12 5.16 -0.28
CA LEU A 310 -27.33 5.87 0.10
C LEU A 310 -28.34 4.92 0.76
N PRO A 311 -29.41 5.43 1.40
CA PRO A 311 -30.49 4.58 1.92
C PRO A 311 -31.50 4.13 0.85
N MET A 312 -31.08 4.05 -0.40
CA MET A 312 -31.87 3.67 -1.56
C MET A 312 -31.15 2.57 -2.34
N SER A 313 -31.89 1.54 -2.74
CA SER A 313 -31.31 0.34 -3.37
C SER A 313 -31.08 0.55 -4.87
N TYR A 314 -29.95 1.20 -5.24
CA TYR A 314 -29.57 1.33 -6.66
C TYR A 314 -28.93 0.06 -7.21
N PHE A 315 -27.80 -0.33 -6.69
CA PHE A 315 -27.08 -1.54 -7.09
C PHE A 315 -25.95 -1.90 -6.13
N THR A 316 -25.68 -3.20 -6.04
CA THR A 316 -24.53 -3.72 -5.29
C THR A 316 -23.47 -4.26 -6.24
N LEU A 317 -22.19 -4.05 -5.88
CA LEU A 317 -21.03 -4.64 -6.54
C LEU A 317 -20.47 -5.76 -5.69
N THR A 318 -20.39 -6.97 -6.24
CA THR A 318 -19.62 -8.06 -5.65
C THR A 318 -18.35 -8.27 -6.46
N GLN A 319 -17.21 -8.47 -5.79
CA GLN A 319 -15.94 -8.82 -6.42
C GLN A 319 -15.30 -9.97 -5.67
N LYS A 320 -15.20 -11.13 -6.33
CA LYS A 320 -14.49 -12.32 -5.83
C LYS A 320 -13.25 -12.51 -6.69
N LYS A 321 -12.08 -12.34 -6.11
CA LYS A 321 -10.79 -12.41 -6.81
C LYS A 321 -9.88 -13.44 -6.16
N ARG A 322 -9.37 -14.36 -6.96
CA ARG A 322 -8.32 -15.28 -6.55
C ARG A 322 -7.11 -15.10 -7.44
N GLU A 323 -5.96 -14.87 -6.81
CA GLU A 323 -4.70 -14.67 -7.47
C GLU A 323 -3.66 -15.68 -6.97
N HIS A 324 -2.87 -16.20 -7.90
CA HIS A 324 -1.67 -17.00 -7.64
C HIS A 324 -0.50 -16.38 -8.40
N ALA A 325 0.62 -16.18 -7.72
CA ALA A 325 1.84 -15.66 -8.34
C ALA A 325 3.06 -16.45 -7.86
N VAL A 326 3.99 -16.68 -8.79
CA VAL A 326 5.32 -17.26 -8.52
C VAL A 326 6.35 -16.27 -9.03
N THR A 327 7.39 -16.03 -8.23
CA THR A 327 8.52 -15.18 -8.63
C THR A 327 9.84 -15.91 -8.43
N GLN A 328 10.81 -15.62 -9.30
CA GLN A 328 12.18 -16.09 -9.19
C GLN A 328 13.13 -14.94 -9.49
N ASP A 329 14.11 -14.71 -8.59
CA ASP A 329 15.16 -13.72 -8.78
C ASP A 329 16.53 -14.38 -8.54
N PHE A 330 17.41 -14.36 -9.52
CA PHE A 330 18.81 -14.78 -9.39
C PHE A 330 19.70 -13.55 -9.41
N ILE A 331 20.45 -13.34 -8.35
CA ILE A 331 21.27 -12.16 -8.12
C ILE A 331 22.73 -12.59 -7.91
N ALA A 332 23.64 -11.99 -8.64
CA ALA A 332 25.06 -12.12 -8.44
C ALA A 332 25.62 -10.73 -8.10
N LYS A 333 26.43 -10.63 -7.06
CA LYS A 333 27.08 -9.35 -6.70
C LYS A 333 28.47 -9.53 -6.16
N SER A 334 29.31 -8.50 -6.36
CA SER A 334 30.62 -8.41 -5.72
C SER A 334 30.48 -8.11 -4.22
N THR A 335 31.33 -8.71 -3.41
CA THR A 335 31.42 -8.48 -1.96
C THR A 335 32.80 -7.98 -1.54
N ALA A 336 33.64 -7.56 -2.49
CA ALA A 336 34.96 -7.01 -2.21
C ALA A 336 34.86 -5.64 -1.50
N ILE A 337 35.22 -5.61 -0.23
CA ILE A 337 35.15 -4.41 0.63
C ILE A 337 36.08 -3.29 0.16
N ASN A 338 37.25 -3.64 -0.42
CA ASN A 338 38.31 -2.70 -0.84
C ASN A 338 38.47 -2.64 -2.38
N GLY A 339 37.50 -3.14 -3.15
CA GLY A 339 37.59 -3.08 -4.61
C GLY A 339 37.15 -1.74 -5.15
N ARG A 340 37.88 -1.16 -6.09
CA ARG A 340 37.46 0.07 -6.81
C ARG A 340 36.23 -0.18 -7.68
N LEU A 341 36.00 -1.40 -8.08
CA LEU A 341 34.87 -1.81 -8.91
C LEU A 341 33.94 -2.74 -8.13
N ARG A 342 32.69 -2.33 -8.01
CA ARG A 342 31.61 -3.16 -7.47
C ARG A 342 30.56 -3.36 -8.55
N TRP A 343 29.99 -4.53 -8.58
CA TRP A 343 28.95 -4.88 -9.56
C TRP A 343 27.86 -5.72 -8.96
N LEU A 344 26.66 -5.58 -9.51
CA LEU A 344 25.51 -6.40 -9.24
C LEU A 344 24.83 -6.69 -10.59
N GLY A 345 24.40 -7.92 -10.80
CA GLY A 345 23.61 -8.32 -11.94
C GLY A 345 22.63 -9.40 -11.57
N GLY A 346 21.57 -9.54 -12.34
CA GLY A 346 20.58 -10.57 -12.07
C GLY A 346 19.57 -10.76 -13.18
N VAL A 347 18.80 -11.84 -13.03
CA VAL A 347 17.66 -12.16 -13.89
C VAL A 347 16.45 -12.42 -13.01
N PHE A 348 15.32 -11.84 -13.41
CA PHE A 348 14.06 -11.93 -12.68
C PHE A 348 12.97 -12.46 -13.59
N GLY A 349 12.08 -13.29 -13.06
CA GLY A 349 10.90 -13.75 -13.74
C GLY A 349 9.72 -13.88 -12.81
N PHE A 350 8.52 -13.71 -13.36
CA PHE A 350 7.28 -13.99 -12.64
C PHE A 350 6.21 -14.57 -13.57
N TYR A 351 5.32 -15.33 -12.98
CA TYR A 351 4.05 -15.72 -13.56
C TYR A 351 2.94 -15.45 -12.55
N ARG A 352 1.85 -14.81 -13.00
CA ARG A 352 0.69 -14.49 -12.19
C ARG A 352 -0.58 -14.87 -12.92
N LYS A 353 -1.54 -15.44 -12.22
CA LYS A 353 -2.86 -15.75 -12.75
C LYS A 353 -3.93 -15.22 -11.79
N ILE A 354 -4.78 -14.35 -12.31
CA ILE A 354 -5.96 -13.82 -11.60
C ILE A 354 -7.20 -14.47 -12.21
N LYS A 355 -8.10 -14.98 -11.35
CA LYS A 355 -9.49 -15.27 -11.67
C LYS A 355 -10.35 -14.32 -10.85
N MET A 356 -11.28 -13.62 -11.50
CA MET A 356 -12.17 -12.67 -10.84
C MET A 356 -13.58 -12.85 -11.36
N ASP A 357 -14.55 -12.87 -10.45
CA ASP A 357 -15.98 -12.81 -10.72
C ASP A 357 -16.48 -11.50 -10.09
N ALA A 358 -17.07 -10.61 -10.91
CA ALA A 358 -17.44 -9.25 -10.51
C ALA A 358 -18.85 -8.88 -10.99
N PRO A 359 -19.90 -9.57 -10.51
CA PRO A 359 -21.29 -9.22 -10.84
C PRO A 359 -21.70 -7.90 -10.20
N VAL A 360 -22.48 -7.11 -10.96
CA VAL A 360 -23.26 -5.97 -10.47
C VAL A 360 -24.73 -6.39 -10.46
N THR A 361 -25.35 -6.29 -9.29
CA THR A 361 -26.78 -6.57 -9.11
C THR A 361 -27.54 -5.24 -9.06
N PHE A 362 -28.30 -4.95 -10.10
CA PHE A 362 -29.24 -3.84 -10.11
C PHE A 362 -30.47 -4.18 -9.27
N LEU A 363 -30.96 -3.20 -8.51
CA LEU A 363 -32.09 -3.30 -7.64
C LEU A 363 -33.22 -2.37 -8.16
N ASP A 364 -34.41 -2.52 -7.67
CA ASP A 364 -35.64 -1.88 -8.17
C ASP A 364 -35.52 -0.37 -8.38
N TYR A 365 -35.02 0.35 -7.35
CA TYR A 365 -34.84 1.80 -7.44
C TYR A 365 -33.78 2.18 -8.49
N GLY A 366 -32.68 1.43 -8.55
CA GLY A 366 -31.64 1.64 -9.56
C GLY A 366 -32.10 1.35 -10.97
N ILE A 367 -32.93 0.31 -11.17
CA ILE A 367 -33.55 -0.01 -12.45
C ILE A 367 -34.42 1.17 -12.90
N ASP A 368 -35.26 1.67 -11.99
CA ASP A 368 -36.16 2.79 -12.30
C ASP A 368 -35.35 4.06 -12.65
N GLN A 369 -34.43 4.48 -11.80
CA GLN A 369 -33.72 5.76 -11.93
C GLN A 369 -32.67 5.77 -13.05
N LEU A 370 -31.97 4.67 -13.29
CA LEU A 370 -30.83 4.65 -14.20
C LEU A 370 -31.18 4.11 -15.59
N ILE A 371 -32.26 3.34 -15.71
CA ILE A 371 -32.63 2.65 -16.94
C ILE A 371 -34.01 3.10 -17.43
N THR A 372 -35.09 2.74 -16.72
CA THR A 372 -36.46 2.94 -17.23
C THR A 372 -36.84 4.42 -17.34
N SER A 373 -36.39 5.26 -16.41
CA SER A 373 -36.64 6.71 -16.44
C SER A 373 -36.14 7.38 -17.71
N LYS A 374 -34.96 6.96 -18.24
CA LYS A 374 -34.40 7.51 -19.48
C LYS A 374 -35.28 7.16 -20.70
N TRP A 375 -35.75 5.90 -20.75
CA TRP A 375 -36.68 5.49 -21.79
C TRP A 375 -38.01 6.24 -21.68
N ASN A 376 -38.58 6.31 -20.48
CA ASN A 376 -39.89 6.90 -20.21
C ASN A 376 -39.92 8.39 -20.50
N ALA A 377 -38.80 9.09 -20.24
CA ALA A 377 -38.64 10.52 -20.60
C ALA A 377 -38.72 10.80 -22.12
N MET A 378 -38.34 9.81 -22.96
CA MET A 378 -38.37 9.94 -24.41
C MET A 378 -39.66 9.30 -25.03
N ASN A 379 -40.31 8.43 -24.31
CA ASN A 379 -41.41 7.60 -24.83
C ASN A 379 -42.64 7.61 -23.90
N ASP A 380 -43.20 8.78 -23.57
CA ASP A 380 -44.30 8.94 -22.60
C ASP A 380 -45.55 8.11 -22.95
N ASN A 381 -45.85 7.95 -24.23
CA ASN A 381 -46.99 7.13 -24.68
C ASN A 381 -46.74 5.61 -24.57
N TYR A 382 -45.44 5.21 -24.51
CA TYR A 382 -45.02 3.81 -24.45
C TYR A 382 -44.00 3.62 -23.36
N PRO A 383 -44.35 3.84 -22.08
CA PRO A 383 -43.42 3.67 -20.97
C PRO A 383 -42.97 2.22 -20.83
N CYS A 384 -41.72 2.07 -20.39
CA CYS A 384 -41.10 0.79 -20.08
C CYS A 384 -41.25 0.48 -18.61
N GLN A 385 -41.51 -0.77 -18.30
CA GLN A 385 -41.53 -1.35 -16.96
C GLN A 385 -40.65 -2.60 -16.95
N TRP A 386 -39.74 -2.71 -15.99
CA TRP A 386 -38.92 -3.91 -15.84
C TRP A 386 -39.74 -5.05 -15.24
N ASP A 387 -39.57 -6.28 -15.74
CA ASP A 387 -40.39 -7.41 -15.33
C ASP A 387 -39.94 -8.03 -14.00
N SER A 388 -38.77 -7.66 -13.51
CA SER A 388 -38.20 -8.16 -12.24
C SER A 388 -37.66 -7.00 -11.40
N ASP A 389 -37.79 -7.09 -10.08
CA ASP A 389 -37.24 -6.10 -9.13
C ASP A 389 -35.69 -6.10 -9.08
N THR A 390 -35.07 -7.11 -9.68
CA THR A 390 -33.62 -7.22 -9.72
C THR A 390 -33.12 -7.89 -10.99
N PHE A 391 -31.91 -7.53 -11.46
CA PHE A 391 -31.20 -8.30 -12.47
C PHE A 391 -29.66 -8.18 -12.26
N ILE A 392 -28.92 -9.10 -12.87
CA ILE A 392 -27.47 -9.21 -12.68
C ILE A 392 -26.75 -8.95 -14.01
N LEU A 393 -25.82 -8.00 -14.01
CA LEU A 393 -24.78 -7.91 -15.01
C LEU A 393 -23.60 -8.77 -14.54
N GLY A 394 -23.51 -9.99 -15.03
CA GLY A 394 -22.45 -10.94 -14.69
C GLY A 394 -21.17 -10.62 -15.43
N SER A 395 -20.03 -10.60 -14.72
CA SER A 395 -18.71 -10.41 -15.34
C SER A 395 -17.70 -11.36 -14.72
N GLY A 396 -17.08 -12.18 -15.56
CA GLY A 396 -16.03 -13.12 -15.19
C GLY A 396 -14.75 -12.86 -15.97
N PHE A 397 -13.58 -12.88 -15.28
CA PHE A 397 -12.30 -12.55 -15.85
C PHE A 397 -11.23 -13.58 -15.51
N MET A 398 -10.40 -13.91 -16.50
CA MET A 398 -9.16 -14.63 -16.29
C MET A 398 -7.99 -13.86 -16.87
N MET A 399 -7.02 -13.47 -16.02
CA MET A 399 -5.89 -12.63 -16.41
C MET A 399 -4.57 -13.30 -16.05
N PRO A 400 -4.04 -14.19 -16.89
CA PRO A 400 -2.66 -14.63 -16.79
C PRO A 400 -1.71 -13.53 -17.26
N SER A 401 -0.63 -13.31 -16.52
CA SER A 401 0.45 -12.40 -16.87
C SER A 401 1.80 -13.01 -16.53
N TYR A 402 2.81 -12.65 -17.27
CA TYR A 402 4.18 -13.07 -17.05
C TYR A 402 5.15 -11.94 -17.34
N GLY A 403 6.31 -12.01 -16.75
CA GLY A 403 7.40 -11.08 -17.06
C GLY A 403 8.75 -11.74 -16.89
N ALA A 404 9.71 -11.25 -17.65
CA ALA A 404 11.11 -11.63 -17.57
C ALA A 404 11.99 -10.39 -17.70
N ALA A 405 13.06 -10.33 -16.93
CA ALA A 405 13.99 -9.21 -16.96
C ALA A 405 15.43 -9.64 -16.74
N ALA A 406 16.36 -8.90 -17.36
CA ALA A 406 17.77 -8.92 -17.04
C ALA A 406 18.20 -7.53 -16.60
N TYR A 407 19.02 -7.44 -15.56
CA TYR A 407 19.44 -6.16 -14.99
C TYR A 407 20.86 -6.22 -14.46
N GLY A 408 21.49 -5.04 -14.40
CA GLY A 408 22.81 -4.90 -13.82
C GLY A 408 23.13 -3.46 -13.43
N GLU A 409 24.00 -3.32 -12.44
CA GLU A 409 24.53 -2.05 -11.95
C GLU A 409 26.02 -2.22 -11.66
N VAL A 410 26.81 -1.24 -12.03
CA VAL A 410 28.24 -1.18 -11.80
C VAL A 410 28.55 0.14 -11.12
N SER A 411 29.33 0.08 -10.04
CA SER A 411 29.85 1.25 -9.31
C SER A 411 31.38 1.27 -9.39
N MET A 412 31.94 2.43 -9.66
CA MET A 412 33.39 2.62 -9.73
C MET A 412 33.82 3.79 -8.86
N ASP A 413 34.80 3.53 -7.97
CA ASP A 413 35.35 4.50 -7.02
C ASP A 413 36.59 5.18 -7.56
N PHE A 414 36.58 6.52 -7.53
CA PHE A 414 37.67 7.42 -7.85
C PHE A 414 37.97 8.31 -6.63
N ASN A 415 38.58 7.75 -5.59
CA ASN A 415 38.83 8.41 -4.30
C ASN A 415 37.51 8.91 -3.64
N SER A 416 37.24 10.22 -3.73
CA SER A 416 36.04 10.85 -3.16
C SER A 416 34.82 10.77 -4.07
N LEU A 417 34.98 10.44 -5.35
CA LEU A 417 33.91 10.34 -6.34
C LEU A 417 33.62 8.87 -6.62
N THR A 418 32.34 8.48 -6.54
CA THR A 418 31.85 7.19 -7.01
C THR A 418 30.89 7.43 -8.17
N LEU A 419 31.09 6.75 -9.28
CA LEU A 419 30.16 6.75 -10.42
C LEU A 419 29.40 5.42 -10.46
N VAL A 420 28.10 5.50 -10.74
CA VAL A 420 27.24 4.33 -10.84
C VAL A 420 26.49 4.37 -12.16
N GLY A 421 26.51 3.25 -12.89
CA GLY A 421 25.73 3.04 -14.09
C GLY A 421 24.95 1.75 -13.99
N GLY A 422 23.67 1.79 -14.36
CA GLY A 422 22.82 0.61 -14.34
C GLY A 422 21.84 0.58 -15.50
N VAL A 423 21.44 -0.63 -15.89
CA VAL A 423 20.42 -0.86 -16.92
C VAL A 423 19.61 -2.10 -16.59
N ARG A 424 18.34 -2.05 -16.92
CA ARG A 424 17.43 -3.21 -16.91
C ARG A 424 16.64 -3.23 -18.20
N VAL A 425 16.42 -4.42 -18.72
CA VAL A 425 15.46 -4.69 -19.79
C VAL A 425 14.37 -5.55 -19.18
N ASP A 426 13.13 -5.09 -19.25
CA ASP A 426 11.94 -5.74 -18.72
C ASP A 426 10.99 -6.05 -19.87
N HIS A 427 10.51 -7.29 -19.96
CA HIS A 427 9.49 -7.70 -20.91
C HIS A 427 8.31 -8.31 -20.14
N GLU A 428 7.11 -7.81 -20.41
CA GLU A 428 5.88 -8.32 -19.79
C GLU A 428 4.82 -8.62 -20.85
N GLY A 429 4.03 -9.67 -20.56
CA GLY A 429 2.83 -10.00 -21.32
C GLY A 429 1.65 -10.20 -20.38
N VAL A 430 0.50 -9.70 -20.80
CA VAL A 430 -0.77 -9.86 -20.10
C VAL A 430 -1.86 -10.27 -21.10
N LYS A 431 -2.68 -11.22 -20.69
CA LYS A 431 -3.87 -11.66 -21.40
C LYS A 431 -5.08 -11.41 -20.52
N LEU A 432 -6.19 -11.01 -21.12
CA LEU A 432 -7.50 -10.93 -20.50
C LEU A 432 -8.46 -11.82 -21.30
N ASP A 433 -8.99 -12.85 -20.67
CA ASP A 433 -10.17 -13.56 -21.13
C ASP A 433 -11.34 -13.07 -20.31
N TYR A 434 -12.42 -12.63 -20.96
CA TYR A 434 -13.61 -12.14 -20.30
C TYR A 434 -14.87 -12.84 -20.80
N ASN A 435 -15.83 -12.97 -19.89
CA ASN A 435 -17.17 -13.48 -20.14
C ASN A 435 -18.15 -12.64 -19.33
N SER A 436 -19.02 -11.94 -20.01
CA SER A 436 -20.02 -11.09 -19.38
C SER A 436 -21.40 -11.45 -19.94
N ASP A 437 -22.33 -11.72 -19.03
CA ASP A 437 -23.66 -12.21 -19.38
C ASP A 437 -24.72 -11.39 -18.63
N CYS A 438 -25.85 -11.11 -19.30
CA CYS A 438 -27.06 -10.58 -18.69
C CYS A 438 -28.28 -11.25 -19.36
N SER A 439 -29.21 -11.71 -18.54
CA SER A 439 -30.51 -12.25 -19.01
C SER A 439 -31.59 -11.64 -18.13
N THR A 440 -32.49 -10.89 -18.76
CA THR A 440 -33.63 -10.22 -18.10
C THR A 440 -34.70 -9.88 -19.13
N SER A 441 -35.76 -9.20 -18.74
CA SER A 441 -36.79 -8.70 -19.66
C SER A 441 -37.43 -7.43 -19.13
N TYR A 442 -38.04 -6.70 -20.06
CA TYR A 442 -38.87 -5.56 -19.75
C TYR A 442 -40.12 -5.53 -20.63
N SER A 443 -41.22 -4.99 -20.10
CA SER A 443 -42.47 -4.80 -20.78
C SER A 443 -42.64 -3.34 -21.21
N ILE A 444 -43.01 -3.13 -22.46
CA ILE A 444 -43.48 -1.84 -22.96
C ILE A 444 -44.98 -1.78 -22.71
N MET A 445 -45.43 -0.71 -22.09
CA MET A 445 -46.82 -0.43 -21.82
C MET A 445 -47.33 0.62 -22.81
N HIS A 446 -48.60 0.58 -23.17
CA HIS A 446 -49.27 1.63 -23.94
C HIS A 446 -50.09 2.48 -22.99
N ARG A 447 -49.89 3.79 -22.99
CA ARG A 447 -50.68 4.71 -22.19
C ARG A 447 -51.96 5.06 -22.93
N LEU A 448 -53.07 4.68 -22.35
CA LEU A 448 -54.40 4.99 -22.88
C LEU A 448 -54.79 6.45 -22.59
N PRO A 449 -55.84 7.00 -23.32
CA PRO A 449 -56.26 8.39 -23.13
C PRO A 449 -56.76 8.72 -21.71
N ASP A 450 -57.18 7.73 -20.93
CA ASP A 450 -57.60 7.87 -19.52
C ASP A 450 -56.40 7.81 -18.54
N GLY A 451 -55.18 7.64 -19.06
CA GLY A 451 -53.94 7.57 -18.29
C GLY A 451 -53.61 6.18 -17.78
N SER A 452 -54.48 5.17 -17.98
CA SER A 452 -54.16 3.78 -17.63
C SER A 452 -53.11 3.19 -18.55
N LEU A 453 -52.38 2.15 -18.06
CA LEU A 453 -51.36 1.46 -18.81
C LEU A 453 -51.84 0.07 -19.21
N GLU A 454 -51.76 -0.24 -20.50
CA GLU A 454 -52.04 -1.54 -21.07
C GLU A 454 -50.75 -2.19 -21.56
N HIS A 455 -50.57 -3.49 -21.29
CA HIS A 455 -49.42 -4.22 -21.78
C HIS A 455 -49.40 -4.24 -23.32
N PHE A 456 -48.29 -3.77 -23.91
CA PHE A 456 -48.13 -3.73 -25.37
C PHE A 456 -47.26 -4.90 -25.86
N ARG A 457 -46.08 -5.08 -25.25
CA ARG A 457 -45.14 -6.19 -25.58
C ARG A 457 -44.12 -6.38 -24.47
N THR A 458 -43.55 -7.58 -24.39
CA THR A 458 -42.39 -7.90 -23.55
C THR A 458 -41.19 -8.17 -24.43
N ASP A 459 -40.10 -7.47 -24.15
CA ASP A 459 -38.84 -7.62 -24.87
C ASP A 459 -37.81 -8.33 -23.97
N PRO A 460 -37.29 -9.50 -24.37
CA PRO A 460 -36.20 -10.13 -23.64
C PRO A 460 -34.88 -9.39 -23.88
N VAL A 461 -34.02 -9.39 -22.86
CA VAL A 461 -32.67 -8.85 -22.94
C VAL A 461 -31.69 -9.99 -22.69
N GLU A 462 -30.97 -10.37 -23.71
CA GLU A 462 -29.92 -11.38 -23.67
C GLU A 462 -28.61 -10.75 -24.15
N ILE A 463 -27.68 -10.57 -23.24
CA ILE A 463 -26.34 -10.03 -23.55
C ILE A 463 -25.30 -11.12 -23.28
N HIS A 464 -24.51 -11.43 -24.29
CA HIS A 464 -23.38 -12.33 -24.21
C HIS A 464 -22.17 -11.63 -24.81
N ASN A 465 -21.28 -11.14 -23.94
CA ASN A 465 -20.04 -10.47 -24.36
C ASN A 465 -18.85 -11.31 -23.92
N ARG A 466 -18.18 -11.98 -24.86
CA ARG A 466 -17.02 -12.85 -24.61
C ARG A 466 -15.88 -12.49 -25.51
N GLY A 467 -14.70 -12.47 -24.96
CA GLY A 467 -13.52 -12.16 -25.77
C GLY A 467 -12.21 -12.48 -25.09
N SER A 468 -11.15 -12.24 -25.84
CA SER A 468 -9.77 -12.45 -25.38
C SER A 468 -8.88 -11.36 -25.94
N LEU A 469 -8.21 -10.63 -25.05
CA LEU A 469 -7.31 -9.53 -25.37
C LEU A 469 -5.90 -9.88 -24.91
N LYS A 470 -4.89 -9.39 -25.64
CA LYS A 470 -3.48 -9.59 -25.29
C LYS A 470 -2.72 -8.29 -25.48
N ARG A 471 -1.84 -7.99 -24.53
CA ARG A 471 -0.88 -6.88 -24.62
C ARG A 471 0.49 -7.35 -24.17
N SER A 472 1.53 -6.81 -24.77
CA SER A 472 2.91 -7.02 -24.32
C SER A 472 3.71 -5.75 -24.53
N PHE A 473 4.65 -5.52 -23.65
CA PHE A 473 5.52 -4.34 -23.70
C PHE A 473 6.91 -4.67 -23.20
N THR A 474 7.87 -3.93 -23.72
CA THR A 474 9.29 -4.04 -23.36
C THR A 474 9.81 -2.67 -22.96
N GLU A 475 10.45 -2.59 -21.80
CA GLU A 475 11.00 -1.35 -21.28
C GLU A 475 12.49 -1.46 -20.98
N VAL A 476 13.23 -0.44 -21.39
CA VAL A 476 14.65 -0.27 -21.05
C VAL A 476 14.75 0.83 -20.01
N LEU A 477 15.38 0.52 -18.85
CA LEU A 477 15.38 1.31 -17.64
C LEU A 477 16.81 1.66 -17.22
N PRO A 478 17.41 2.69 -17.85
CA PRO A 478 18.75 3.16 -17.49
C PRO A 478 18.73 3.97 -16.20
N LYS A 479 19.89 3.96 -15.51
CA LYS A 479 20.20 4.77 -14.34
C LYS A 479 21.66 5.20 -14.40
N ILE A 480 21.90 6.46 -14.06
CA ILE A 480 23.26 7.01 -13.85
C ILE A 480 23.21 7.77 -12.52
N ALA A 481 24.21 7.55 -11.68
CA ALA A 481 24.36 8.29 -10.44
C ALA A 481 25.82 8.61 -10.15
N ALA A 482 26.06 9.67 -9.41
CA ALA A 482 27.35 10.08 -8.93
C ALA A 482 27.27 10.44 -7.45
N TYR A 483 28.27 10.05 -6.69
CA TYR A 483 28.44 10.42 -5.29
C TYR A 483 29.75 11.12 -5.10
N TYR A 484 29.73 12.18 -4.32
CA TYR A 484 30.92 12.87 -3.94
C TYR A 484 31.01 13.00 -2.42
N LYS A 485 32.07 12.45 -1.83
CA LYS A 485 32.34 12.54 -0.40
C LYS A 485 33.04 13.86 -0.09
N LEU A 486 32.38 14.77 0.60
CA LEU A 486 32.91 16.01 1.14
C LEU A 486 33.40 15.75 2.57
N GLY A 487 34.67 15.34 2.69
CA GLY A 487 35.22 14.91 3.97
C GLY A 487 34.59 13.61 4.47
N ASN A 488 34.50 13.48 5.81
CA ASN A 488 33.96 12.29 6.47
C ASN A 488 32.49 12.43 6.90
N THR A 489 31.93 13.63 6.77
CA THR A 489 30.61 13.96 7.32
C THR A 489 29.52 14.10 6.27
N THR A 490 29.88 14.39 5.02
CA THR A 490 28.91 14.77 4.00
C THR A 490 29.10 13.96 2.72
N VAL A 491 27.98 13.48 2.17
CA VAL A 491 27.94 12.85 0.85
C VAL A 491 26.90 13.59 -0.01
N VAL A 492 27.35 14.13 -1.14
CA VAL A 492 26.47 14.72 -2.16
C VAL A 492 26.20 13.68 -3.23
N ARG A 493 24.98 13.59 -3.71
CA ARG A 493 24.55 12.65 -4.75
C ARG A 493 23.83 13.36 -5.89
N LEU A 494 24.03 12.86 -7.10
CA LEU A 494 23.29 13.21 -8.30
C LEU A 494 22.76 11.91 -8.90
N THR A 495 21.49 11.88 -9.31
CA THR A 495 20.89 10.69 -9.91
C THR A 495 19.97 11.08 -11.07
N VAL A 496 20.11 10.36 -12.17
CA VAL A 496 19.17 10.39 -13.30
C VAL A 496 18.72 8.96 -13.57
N ALA A 497 17.44 8.71 -13.50
CA ALA A 497 16.90 7.35 -13.69
C ALA A 497 15.54 7.38 -14.39
N LYS A 498 15.30 6.36 -15.21
CA LYS A 498 14.00 6.09 -15.82
C LYS A 498 13.22 5.12 -14.94
N GLY A 499 11.94 5.43 -14.74
CA GLY A 499 10.99 4.54 -14.10
C GLY A 499 9.81 4.23 -15.00
N TYR A 500 9.11 3.13 -14.71
CA TYR A 500 7.86 2.81 -15.38
C TYR A 500 6.87 2.13 -14.46
N LYS A 501 5.59 2.24 -14.84
CA LYS A 501 4.46 1.53 -14.28
C LYS A 501 3.83 0.69 -15.38
N ALA A 502 3.56 -0.58 -15.11
CA ALA A 502 3.11 -1.54 -16.11
C ALA A 502 1.78 -1.15 -16.76
N GLY A 503 1.59 -1.51 -18.02
CA GLY A 503 0.30 -1.47 -18.70
C GLY A 503 -0.58 -2.66 -18.31
N GLY A 504 -1.81 -2.70 -18.82
CA GLY A 504 -2.75 -3.77 -18.51
C GLY A 504 -4.15 -3.56 -19.05
N PHE A 505 -5.13 -4.12 -18.34
CA PHE A 505 -6.55 -4.03 -18.64
C PHE A 505 -7.32 -3.57 -17.39
N ASN A 506 -8.23 -2.61 -17.57
CA ASN A 506 -9.13 -2.14 -16.52
C ASN A 506 -10.43 -2.96 -16.52
N THR A 507 -10.52 -3.93 -15.61
CA THR A 507 -11.70 -4.79 -15.49
C THR A 507 -12.89 -4.12 -14.81
N ASN A 508 -12.68 -3.00 -14.11
CA ASN A 508 -13.77 -2.29 -13.42
C ASN A 508 -14.76 -1.64 -14.39
N MET A 509 -14.39 -1.54 -15.67
CA MET A 509 -15.23 -0.93 -16.72
C MET A 509 -16.25 -1.88 -17.37
N PHE A 510 -16.13 -3.18 -17.13
CA PHE A 510 -17.01 -4.11 -17.82
C PHE A 510 -18.48 -3.93 -17.45
N SER A 511 -18.78 -3.59 -16.20
CA SER A 511 -20.15 -3.27 -15.79
C SER A 511 -20.73 -2.09 -16.57
N ASP A 512 -19.89 -1.08 -16.80
CA ASP A 512 -20.30 0.11 -17.55
C ASP A 512 -20.49 -0.19 -19.04
N VAL A 513 -19.59 -0.99 -19.63
CA VAL A 513 -19.74 -1.47 -21.03
C VAL A 513 -21.01 -2.27 -21.18
N LEU A 514 -21.32 -3.17 -20.25
CA LEU A 514 -22.57 -3.97 -20.31
C LEU A 514 -23.81 -3.10 -20.11
N GLN A 515 -23.78 -2.14 -19.18
CA GLN A 515 -24.89 -1.21 -19.00
C GLN A 515 -25.15 -0.39 -20.26
N GLN A 516 -24.07 0.07 -20.94
CA GLN A 516 -24.22 0.79 -22.21
C GLN A 516 -24.74 -0.11 -23.33
N GLN A 517 -24.31 -1.38 -23.40
CA GLN A 517 -24.87 -2.35 -24.33
C GLN A 517 -26.38 -2.58 -24.09
N LEU A 518 -26.78 -2.75 -22.83
CA LEU A 518 -28.19 -2.84 -22.44
C LEU A 518 -28.99 -1.61 -22.91
N MET A 519 -28.49 -0.42 -22.61
CA MET A 519 -29.12 0.85 -23.00
C MET A 519 -29.18 1.02 -24.53
N ASN A 520 -28.15 0.55 -25.26
CA ASN A 520 -28.13 0.57 -26.72
C ASN A 520 -29.17 -0.40 -27.32
N MET A 521 -29.37 -1.58 -26.74
CA MET A 521 -30.44 -2.50 -27.18
C MET A 521 -31.85 -1.88 -27.02
N MET A 522 -32.00 -1.04 -25.99
CA MET A 522 -33.23 -0.24 -25.78
C MET A 522 -33.28 1.01 -26.69
N GLY A 523 -32.26 1.29 -27.49
CA GLY A 523 -32.19 2.46 -28.38
C GLY A 523 -31.83 3.79 -27.72
N VAL A 524 -31.30 3.76 -26.48
CA VAL A 524 -30.98 4.95 -25.67
C VAL A 524 -29.52 4.98 -25.18
N GLY A 525 -28.67 4.06 -25.65
CA GLY A 525 -27.27 3.90 -25.23
C GLY A 525 -26.25 4.23 -26.31
N HIS A 526 -24.97 4.19 -25.94
CA HIS A 526 -23.83 4.31 -26.84
C HIS A 526 -23.11 2.97 -27.00
N VAL A 527 -22.49 2.75 -28.17
CA VAL A 527 -21.68 1.57 -28.43
C VAL A 527 -20.21 1.92 -28.14
N TYR A 528 -19.57 1.20 -27.22
CA TYR A 528 -18.15 1.30 -26.96
C TYR A 528 -17.40 0.13 -27.62
N ASP A 529 -16.24 0.40 -28.21
CA ASP A 529 -15.27 -0.65 -28.52
C ASP A 529 -14.60 -1.09 -27.21
N THR A 530 -14.89 -2.32 -26.80
CA THR A 530 -14.38 -2.88 -25.53
C THR A 530 -12.86 -2.84 -25.50
N ASP A 531 -12.17 -3.08 -26.62
CA ASP A 531 -10.72 -3.17 -26.69
C ASP A 531 -10.05 -1.80 -26.49
N GLU A 532 -10.65 -0.73 -27.01
CA GLU A 532 -10.11 0.63 -26.89
C GLU A 532 -10.30 1.19 -25.47
N VAL A 533 -11.37 0.79 -24.79
CA VAL A 533 -11.80 1.37 -23.52
C VAL A 533 -11.11 0.74 -22.33
N ILE A 534 -10.77 -0.54 -22.39
CA ILE A 534 -10.26 -1.28 -21.21
C ILE A 534 -8.75 -1.46 -21.17
N GLY A 535 -8.06 -1.31 -22.31
CA GLY A 535 -6.61 -1.51 -22.41
C GLY A 535 -5.83 -0.22 -22.17
N TYR A 536 -4.74 -0.27 -21.40
CA TYR A 536 -3.85 0.87 -21.18
C TYR A 536 -2.38 0.50 -21.30
N GLU A 537 -1.58 1.47 -21.79
CA GLU A 537 -0.15 1.35 -22.03
C GLU A 537 0.69 1.67 -20.76
N PRO A 538 1.98 1.26 -20.72
CA PRO A 538 2.87 1.64 -19.63
C PRO A 538 3.03 3.15 -19.48
N GLU A 539 2.97 3.61 -18.22
CA GLU A 539 3.33 4.97 -17.82
C GLU A 539 4.85 5.04 -17.56
N LYS A 540 5.51 6.12 -17.99
CA LYS A 540 6.97 6.28 -17.93
C LYS A 540 7.36 7.59 -17.31
N SER A 541 8.46 7.60 -16.56
CA SER A 541 9.00 8.83 -15.97
C SER A 541 10.52 8.92 -16.11
N TRP A 542 11.03 10.15 -16.23
CA TRP A 542 12.42 10.49 -15.98
C TRP A 542 12.51 11.31 -14.71
N ASN A 543 13.37 10.88 -13.81
CA ASN A 543 13.64 11.59 -12.55
C ASN A 543 15.07 12.10 -12.54
N TYR A 544 15.22 13.37 -12.16
CA TYR A 544 16.48 14.07 -11.93
C TYR A 544 16.50 14.48 -10.47
N GLU A 545 17.52 14.04 -9.74
CA GLU A 545 17.63 14.28 -8.30
C GLU A 545 19.04 14.74 -7.93
N ILE A 546 19.10 15.76 -7.08
CA ILE A 546 20.29 16.14 -6.32
C ILE A 546 19.97 15.98 -4.84
N GLY A 547 20.92 15.45 -4.06
CA GLY A 547 20.73 15.29 -2.62
C GLY A 547 22.05 15.36 -1.86
N ALA A 548 21.94 15.55 -0.56
CA ALA A 548 23.06 15.53 0.37
C ALA A 548 22.66 14.82 1.65
N ASN A 549 23.57 14.01 2.15
CA ASN A 549 23.48 13.37 3.47
C ASN A 549 24.61 13.91 4.34
N TYR A 550 24.27 14.39 5.53
CA TYR A 550 25.19 14.89 6.52
C TYR A 550 25.09 14.06 7.80
N THR A 551 26.24 13.70 8.37
CA THR A 551 26.31 13.13 9.72
C THR A 551 27.44 13.85 10.46
N SER A 552 27.12 14.45 11.61
CA SER A 552 28.13 15.15 12.44
C SER A 552 29.25 14.19 12.86
N ALA A 553 30.45 14.73 13.09
CA ALA A 553 31.60 13.91 13.43
C ALA A 553 31.45 13.11 14.73
N ASP A 554 30.68 13.64 15.67
CA ASP A 554 30.31 12.98 16.94
C ASP A 554 29.10 12.02 16.81
N GLY A 555 28.50 11.95 15.61
CA GLY A 555 27.33 11.09 15.34
C GLY A 555 26.03 11.55 16.00
N THR A 556 25.95 12.75 16.58
CA THR A 556 24.73 13.23 17.27
C THR A 556 23.69 13.80 16.33
N LEU A 557 24.06 14.28 15.14
CA LEU A 557 23.16 14.86 14.16
C LEU A 557 23.30 14.14 12.82
N SER A 558 22.16 13.69 12.29
CA SER A 558 22.01 13.20 10.91
C SER A 558 20.98 14.02 10.18
N ALA A 559 21.28 14.45 8.97
CA ALA A 559 20.38 15.20 8.12
C ALA A 559 20.46 14.72 6.67
N GLU A 560 19.35 14.69 5.99
CA GLU A 560 19.22 14.43 4.55
C GLU A 560 18.44 15.58 3.91
N ALA A 561 18.92 16.05 2.77
CA ALA A 561 18.23 17.01 1.93
C ALA A 561 18.25 16.52 0.49
N SER A 562 17.14 16.67 -0.24
CA SER A 562 17.10 16.39 -1.67
C SER A 562 16.15 17.33 -2.40
N ALA A 563 16.44 17.58 -3.67
CA ALA A 563 15.55 18.24 -4.62
C ALA A 563 15.40 17.34 -5.85
N PHE A 564 14.20 17.28 -6.38
CA PHE A 564 13.87 16.39 -7.49
C PHE A 564 13.03 17.12 -8.56
N TYR A 565 13.16 16.63 -9.79
CA TYR A 565 12.32 16.98 -10.92
C TYR A 565 11.94 15.72 -11.69
N ILE A 566 10.65 15.51 -11.95
CA ILE A 566 10.09 14.34 -12.62
C ILE A 566 9.27 14.77 -13.83
N ASP A 567 9.59 14.23 -15.01
CA ASP A 567 8.78 14.34 -16.25
C ASP A 567 8.07 13.00 -16.49
N CYS A 568 6.76 12.99 -16.30
CA CYS A 568 5.92 11.80 -16.46
C CYS A 568 5.16 11.86 -17.79
N ARG A 569 5.16 10.76 -18.54
CA ARG A 569 4.50 10.62 -19.84
C ARG A 569 3.61 9.40 -19.88
N ASN A 570 2.58 9.45 -20.73
CA ASN A 570 1.55 8.41 -20.82
C ASN A 570 0.96 8.11 -19.44
N GLN A 571 0.69 9.18 -18.67
CA GLN A 571 0.16 9.01 -17.32
C GLN A 571 -1.17 8.28 -17.37
N GLN A 572 -1.28 7.21 -16.61
CA GLN A 572 -2.50 6.44 -16.44
C GLN A 572 -3.43 7.20 -15.50
N ILE A 573 -4.52 7.71 -16.02
CA ILE A 573 -5.48 8.55 -15.33
C ILE A 573 -6.86 7.94 -15.51
N THR A 574 -7.68 8.00 -14.47
CA THR A 574 -9.08 7.60 -14.53
C THR A 574 -9.90 8.80 -14.98
N VAL A 575 -10.66 8.63 -16.04
CA VAL A 575 -11.58 9.67 -16.58
C VAL A 575 -12.99 9.11 -16.69
N PHE A 576 -13.98 9.99 -16.78
CA PHE A 576 -15.34 9.63 -17.12
C PHE A 576 -15.55 9.92 -18.61
N PRO A 577 -15.82 8.92 -19.48
CA PRO A 577 -16.10 9.19 -20.88
C PRO A 577 -17.38 10.00 -21.00
N ASP A 578 -17.37 10.95 -21.93
CA ASP A 578 -18.53 11.76 -22.32
C ASP A 578 -19.27 12.52 -21.21
N GLY A 579 -18.64 12.65 -20.01
CA GLY A 579 -19.20 13.32 -18.83
C GLY A 579 -20.41 12.61 -18.23
N ASP A 580 -20.58 11.35 -18.52
CA ASP A 580 -21.50 10.48 -17.80
C ASP A 580 -21.02 10.28 -16.36
N VAL A 581 -21.97 10.09 -15.45
CA VAL A 581 -21.70 9.92 -14.01
C VAL A 581 -21.38 8.49 -13.63
N THR A 582 -21.46 7.60 -14.59
CA THR A 582 -21.13 6.18 -14.47
C THR A 582 -20.10 5.84 -15.55
N GLY A 583 -19.18 4.93 -15.28
CA GLY A 583 -18.18 4.52 -16.25
C GLY A 583 -16.84 5.22 -16.11
N ARG A 584 -15.97 4.70 -15.23
CA ARG A 584 -14.60 5.18 -15.12
C ARG A 584 -13.69 4.42 -16.06
N ILE A 585 -13.16 5.07 -17.09
CA ILE A 585 -12.12 4.49 -17.93
C ILE A 585 -10.73 4.87 -17.45
N MET A 586 -9.78 3.96 -17.65
CA MET A 586 -8.37 4.28 -17.52
C MET A 586 -7.83 4.63 -18.91
N THR A 587 -7.20 5.79 -19.02
CA THR A 587 -6.58 6.23 -20.27
C THR A 587 -5.14 6.67 -20.04
N ASN A 588 -4.33 6.62 -21.08
CA ASN A 588 -2.98 7.19 -21.11
C ASN A 588 -3.00 8.64 -21.61
N ALA A 589 -3.84 9.47 -21.04
CA ALA A 589 -4.17 10.79 -21.58
C ALA A 589 -3.18 11.89 -21.18
N GLY A 590 -2.29 11.64 -20.21
CA GLY A 590 -1.61 12.71 -19.53
C GLY A 590 -0.11 12.80 -19.76
N LYS A 591 0.38 14.05 -19.66
CA LYS A 591 1.74 14.37 -19.30
C LYS A 591 1.71 15.23 -18.05
N SER A 592 2.45 14.85 -17.01
CA SER A 592 2.59 15.65 -15.80
C SER A 592 4.05 15.91 -15.46
N ARG A 593 4.27 16.92 -14.66
CA ARG A 593 5.57 17.26 -14.08
C ARG A 593 5.43 17.43 -12.59
N SER A 594 6.41 16.92 -11.87
CA SER A 594 6.50 17.10 -10.44
C SER A 594 7.88 17.63 -10.09
N ALA A 595 7.94 18.65 -9.24
CA ALA A 595 9.18 19.18 -8.68
C ALA A 595 9.00 19.42 -7.20
N GLY A 596 10.05 19.19 -6.42
CA GLY A 596 9.92 19.36 -4.97
C GLY A 596 11.23 19.23 -4.23
N VAL A 597 11.11 19.38 -2.91
CA VAL A 597 12.21 19.26 -1.97
C VAL A 597 11.82 18.34 -0.82
N GLU A 598 12.83 17.69 -0.25
CA GLU A 598 12.70 16.78 0.88
C GLU A 598 13.81 17.08 1.89
N LEU A 599 13.42 17.14 3.16
CA LEU A 599 14.33 17.32 4.29
C LEU A 599 14.00 16.26 5.35
N ALA A 600 14.99 15.65 5.94
CA ALA A 600 14.83 14.77 7.09
C ALA A 600 16.01 14.96 8.03
N THR A 601 15.76 14.98 9.33
CA THR A 601 16.80 15.13 10.35
C THR A 601 16.48 14.34 11.59
N THR A 602 17.52 13.81 12.22
CA THR A 602 17.48 13.24 13.57
C THR A 602 18.64 13.81 14.36
N TRP A 603 18.33 14.38 15.51
CA TRP A 603 19.30 15.03 16.37
C TRP A 603 19.19 14.54 17.82
N TYR A 604 20.32 14.23 18.41
CA TYR A 604 20.48 13.84 19.82
C TYR A 604 21.25 14.93 20.58
N PRO A 605 20.57 16.02 21.02
CA PRO A 605 21.22 17.09 21.79
C PRO A 605 21.87 16.57 23.06
N THR A 606 21.30 15.51 23.62
CA THR A 606 21.81 14.77 24.77
C THR A 606 21.56 13.27 24.55
N THR A 607 22.17 12.41 25.35
CA THR A 607 21.92 10.97 25.36
C THR A 607 20.46 10.60 25.72
N ARG A 608 19.69 11.54 26.27
CA ARG A 608 18.32 11.34 26.73
C ARG A 608 17.26 11.94 25.84
N LEU A 609 17.63 12.90 24.98
CA LEU A 609 16.70 13.62 24.11
C LEU A 609 16.98 13.29 22.65
N GLN A 610 15.98 12.77 21.96
CA GLN A 610 15.98 12.62 20.51
C GLN A 610 14.93 13.55 19.89
N LEU A 611 15.34 14.34 18.92
CA LEU A 611 14.47 15.15 18.08
C LEU A 611 14.54 14.62 16.65
N SER A 612 13.38 14.41 16.03
CA SER A 612 13.32 13.99 14.62
C SER A 612 12.32 14.85 13.89
N ALA A 613 12.65 15.25 12.67
CA ALA A 613 11.76 16.01 11.81
C ALA A 613 11.92 15.56 10.34
N SER A 614 10.82 15.57 9.61
CA SER A 614 10.84 15.44 8.16
C SER A 614 9.85 16.40 7.50
N TYR A 615 10.24 16.92 6.34
CA TYR A 615 9.43 17.82 5.53
C TYR A 615 9.56 17.45 4.06
N GLY A 616 8.45 17.38 3.37
CA GLY A 616 8.37 17.22 1.93
C GLY A 616 7.47 18.28 1.31
N TYR A 617 7.94 18.92 0.24
CA TYR A 617 7.14 19.79 -0.61
C TYR A 617 7.09 19.21 -2.01
N THR A 618 5.91 19.21 -2.60
CA THR A 618 5.67 18.69 -3.96
C THR A 618 4.74 19.63 -4.75
N ASN A 619 5.19 20.01 -5.94
CA ASN A 619 4.40 20.73 -6.94
C ASN A 619 4.22 19.83 -8.17
N ALA A 620 3.15 19.04 -8.18
CA ALA A 620 2.82 18.11 -9.25
C ALA A 620 1.64 18.65 -10.06
N LYS A 621 1.82 18.89 -11.37
CA LYS A 621 0.82 19.48 -12.24
C LYS A 621 0.75 18.79 -13.60
N PHE A 622 -0.44 18.79 -14.18
CA PHE A 622 -0.64 18.38 -15.56
C PHE A 622 0.00 19.39 -16.52
N VAL A 623 0.78 18.87 -17.46
CA VAL A 623 1.35 19.63 -18.58
C VAL A 623 0.46 19.51 -19.79
N LYS A 624 -0.13 18.34 -19.99
CA LYS A 624 -1.10 18.02 -21.03
C LYS A 624 -2.07 17.01 -20.45
N PHE A 625 -3.31 17.37 -20.32
CA PHE A 625 -4.41 16.48 -20.03
C PHE A 625 -5.70 17.13 -20.51
N ASP A 626 -6.34 16.47 -21.46
CA ASP A 626 -7.62 16.87 -22.03
C ASP A 626 -8.49 15.61 -22.04
N ASN A 627 -9.65 15.64 -21.41
CA ASN A 627 -10.58 14.52 -21.36
C ASN A 627 -11.67 14.57 -22.42
N GLY A 628 -11.49 15.46 -23.43
CA GLY A 628 -12.46 15.68 -24.49
C GLY A 628 -13.51 16.77 -24.16
N LYS A 629 -13.67 17.14 -22.89
CA LYS A 629 -14.59 18.22 -22.43
C LYS A 629 -13.83 19.40 -21.84
N GLU A 630 -12.85 19.11 -21.00
CA GLU A 630 -12.08 20.12 -20.29
C GLU A 630 -10.58 19.87 -20.41
N ASN A 631 -9.83 20.98 -20.44
CA ASN A 631 -8.38 20.96 -20.46
C ASN A 631 -7.83 21.28 -19.08
N TYR A 632 -7.22 20.28 -18.43
CA TYR A 632 -6.69 20.36 -17.08
C TYR A 632 -5.22 20.85 -17.01
N LYS A 633 -4.67 21.38 -18.09
CA LYS A 633 -3.31 21.93 -18.11
C LYS A 633 -3.10 22.95 -17.00
N GLY A 634 -2.05 22.73 -16.19
CA GLY A 634 -1.71 23.60 -15.06
C GLY A 634 -2.42 23.27 -13.75
N LYS A 635 -3.45 22.43 -13.77
CA LYS A 635 -4.10 21.91 -12.55
C LYS A 635 -3.19 20.93 -11.81
N TYR A 636 -3.36 20.84 -10.50
CA TYR A 636 -2.61 19.90 -9.67
C TYR A 636 -3.10 18.46 -9.89
N VAL A 637 -2.17 17.50 -9.79
CA VAL A 637 -2.50 16.08 -9.80
C VAL A 637 -3.30 15.75 -8.54
N PRO A 638 -4.49 15.13 -8.66
CA PRO A 638 -5.34 14.80 -7.52
C PRO A 638 -4.70 13.80 -6.54
N TYR A 639 -5.21 13.79 -5.31
CA TYR A 639 -4.87 12.88 -4.20
C TYR A 639 -3.43 13.00 -3.66
N ALA A 640 -2.58 13.82 -4.25
CA ALA A 640 -1.21 14.03 -3.81
C ALA A 640 -1.12 15.26 -2.90
N PRO A 641 -0.70 15.13 -1.62
CA PRO A 641 -0.52 16.28 -0.74
C PRO A 641 0.62 17.16 -1.23
N GLN A 642 0.41 18.48 -1.15
CA GLN A 642 1.46 19.44 -1.51
C GLN A 642 2.59 19.50 -0.47
N ASN A 643 2.29 19.16 0.78
CA ASN A 643 3.26 19.12 1.87
C ASN A 643 3.04 17.89 2.73
N THR A 644 4.13 17.31 3.20
CA THR A 644 4.14 16.30 4.26
C THR A 644 5.06 16.77 5.37
N ILE A 645 4.60 16.68 6.61
CA ILE A 645 5.31 17.21 7.77
C ILE A 645 5.27 16.16 8.88
N PHE A 646 6.43 15.90 9.47
CA PHE A 646 6.54 15.11 10.68
C PHE A 646 7.54 15.78 11.61
N ALA A 647 7.21 15.84 12.90
CA ALA A 647 8.15 16.21 13.94
C ALA A 647 7.88 15.39 15.20
N SER A 648 8.95 14.97 15.89
CA SER A 648 8.83 14.26 17.17
C SER A 648 9.93 14.64 18.13
N ALA A 649 9.60 14.61 19.42
CA ALA A 649 10.52 14.73 20.52
C ALA A 649 10.33 13.53 21.46
N ASN A 650 11.41 12.84 21.79
CA ASN A 650 11.43 11.75 22.74
C ASN A 650 12.45 12.03 23.84
N TYR A 651 11.97 12.02 25.08
CA TYR A 651 12.84 12.20 26.24
C TYR A 651 12.78 10.99 27.18
N THR A 652 13.95 10.48 27.58
CA THR A 652 14.06 9.31 28.46
C THR A 652 14.58 9.74 29.82
N PHE A 653 13.79 9.48 30.86
CA PHE A 653 14.11 9.69 32.26
C PHE A 653 14.65 8.39 32.85
N PRO A 654 15.96 8.23 33.08
CA PRO A 654 16.48 7.08 33.81
C PRO A 654 16.00 7.15 35.26
N ILE A 655 15.59 6.04 35.82
CA ILE A 655 15.09 5.94 37.18
C ILE A 655 15.96 4.96 37.95
N SER A 656 16.51 5.41 39.10
CA SER A 656 17.34 4.58 39.97
C SER A 656 16.44 3.72 40.88
N SER A 657 15.78 2.72 40.29
CA SER A 657 14.93 1.76 41.00
C SER A 657 15.20 0.36 40.51
N GLU A 658 15.14 -0.64 41.38
CA GLU A 658 15.29 -2.05 41.00
C GLU A 658 14.16 -2.53 40.11
N LEU A 659 13.00 -1.94 40.16
CA LEU A 659 11.82 -2.36 39.44
C LEU A 659 11.63 -1.57 38.11
N LEU A 660 11.62 -0.24 38.18
CA LEU A 660 11.38 0.67 37.06
C LEU A 660 12.73 1.23 36.55
N ARG A 661 13.12 0.89 35.36
CA ARG A 661 14.42 1.29 34.77
C ARG A 661 14.42 2.69 34.20
N PHE A 662 13.37 3.02 33.44
CA PHE A 662 13.20 4.36 32.87
C PHE A 662 11.74 4.64 32.51
N VAL A 663 11.44 5.92 32.37
CA VAL A 663 10.23 6.42 31.72
C VAL A 663 10.63 7.17 30.46
N SER A 664 10.00 6.87 29.32
CA SER A 664 10.22 7.58 28.07
C SER A 664 8.94 8.24 27.61
N LEU A 665 9.02 9.56 27.40
CA LEU A 665 7.91 10.36 26.87
C LEU A 665 8.18 10.68 25.41
N ASN A 666 7.22 10.39 24.54
CA ASN A 666 7.27 10.73 23.12
C ASN A 666 6.06 11.60 22.76
N VAL A 667 6.33 12.69 22.06
CA VAL A 667 5.30 13.54 21.47
C VAL A 667 5.64 13.69 19.99
N SER A 668 4.65 13.55 19.12
CA SER A 668 4.86 13.73 17.69
C SER A 668 3.67 14.42 17.03
N THR A 669 3.96 15.16 15.96
CA THR A 669 2.94 15.76 15.09
C THR A 669 3.11 15.27 13.67
N VAL A 670 1.98 15.00 13.02
CA VAL A 670 1.88 14.63 11.60
C VAL A 670 1.03 15.66 10.91
N GLY A 671 1.62 16.38 9.95
CA GLY A 671 0.94 17.36 9.12
C GLY A 671 0.81 16.89 7.68
N THR A 672 -0.36 17.05 7.11
CA THR A 672 -0.64 16.80 5.70
C THR A 672 -1.11 18.10 5.06
N GLY A 673 -0.42 18.54 4.02
CA GLY A 673 -0.74 19.76 3.30
C GLY A 673 -1.99 19.62 2.45
N LYS A 674 -2.30 20.67 1.72
CA LYS A 674 -3.49 20.70 0.85
C LYS A 674 -3.48 19.55 -0.15
N ILE A 675 -4.61 18.85 -0.25
CA ILE A 675 -4.88 17.79 -1.23
C ILE A 675 -6.06 18.22 -2.09
N TYR A 676 -5.92 18.18 -3.40
CA TYR A 676 -7.05 18.28 -4.32
C TYR A 676 -7.59 16.89 -4.61
N TRP A 677 -8.92 16.74 -4.63
CA TRP A 677 -9.57 15.45 -4.78
C TRP A 677 -10.01 15.15 -6.21
N ASN A 678 -10.06 16.16 -7.07
CA ASN A 678 -10.47 16.04 -8.46
C ASN A 678 -9.55 16.85 -9.39
N GLU A 679 -9.69 16.62 -10.67
CA GLU A 679 -8.88 17.21 -11.74
C GLU A 679 -9.15 18.70 -11.91
N GLU A 680 -10.39 19.17 -11.60
CA GLU A 680 -10.82 20.57 -11.62
C GLU A 680 -10.14 21.39 -10.52
N ASN A 681 -9.67 20.74 -9.46
CA ASN A 681 -9.09 21.34 -8.26
C ASN A 681 -10.05 22.23 -7.48
N ASP A 682 -11.33 21.97 -7.53
CA ASP A 682 -12.38 22.71 -6.81
C ASP A 682 -12.75 22.06 -5.48
N VAL A 683 -12.58 20.74 -5.35
CA VAL A 683 -12.75 20.00 -4.09
C VAL A 683 -11.38 19.71 -3.46
N CYS A 684 -11.20 20.11 -2.21
CA CYS A 684 -9.91 19.90 -1.54
C CYS A 684 -10.02 19.70 -0.04
N GLN A 685 -9.05 18.96 0.52
CA GLN A 685 -8.74 18.92 1.95
C GLN A 685 -7.72 20.02 2.24
N PRO A 686 -8.00 20.97 3.14
CA PRO A 686 -7.01 21.94 3.62
C PRO A 686 -5.89 21.24 4.42
N ILE A 687 -4.81 21.99 4.69
CA ILE A 687 -3.75 21.50 5.58
C ILE A 687 -4.30 21.17 6.96
N TYR A 688 -3.90 20.04 7.51
CA TYR A 688 -4.26 19.62 8.86
C TYR A 688 -3.08 19.02 9.61
N PHE A 689 -3.18 19.00 10.94
CA PHE A 689 -2.19 18.41 11.83
C PHE A 689 -2.85 17.49 12.85
N LYS A 690 -2.16 16.40 13.17
CA LYS A 690 -2.53 15.45 14.23
C LYS A 690 -1.45 15.43 15.29
N LEU A 691 -1.82 15.54 16.56
CA LEU A 691 -0.93 15.40 17.69
C LEU A 691 -1.03 13.98 18.24
N ASN A 692 0.11 13.32 18.44
CA ASN A 692 0.21 12.02 19.08
C ASN A 692 1.16 12.10 20.27
N ALA A 693 0.90 11.31 21.30
CA ALA A 693 1.81 11.20 22.45
C ALA A 693 1.81 9.78 23.03
N SER A 694 2.90 9.41 23.66
CA SER A 694 3.00 8.16 24.42
C SER A 694 3.96 8.29 25.60
N ALA A 695 3.66 7.53 26.65
CA ALA A 695 4.52 7.37 27.83
C ALA A 695 4.83 5.87 28.00
N ARG A 696 6.10 5.50 27.94
CA ARG A 696 6.57 4.13 28.19
C ARG A 696 7.18 4.02 29.55
N PHE A 697 6.68 3.12 30.35
CA PHE A 697 7.22 2.70 31.64
C PHE A 697 7.94 1.37 31.44
N ALA A 698 9.27 1.39 31.47
CA ALA A 698 10.10 0.22 31.21
C ALA A 698 10.59 -0.43 32.50
N PHE A 699 10.20 -1.68 32.69
CA PHE A 699 10.63 -2.56 33.78
C PHE A 699 11.68 -3.57 33.27
N ASN A 700 12.19 -4.43 34.12
CA ASN A 700 13.27 -5.35 33.75
C ASN A 700 12.88 -6.32 32.60
N LYS A 701 11.66 -6.89 32.65
CA LYS A 701 11.20 -7.91 31.69
C LYS A 701 9.98 -7.49 30.87
N PHE A 702 9.38 -6.34 31.18
CA PHE A 702 8.20 -5.87 30.50
C PHE A 702 8.17 -4.33 30.44
N SER A 703 7.36 -3.81 29.56
CA SER A 703 7.02 -2.38 29.53
C SER A 703 5.53 -2.18 29.38
N ILE A 704 5.05 -1.06 29.91
CA ILE A 704 3.68 -0.58 29.75
C ILE A 704 3.76 0.74 29.00
N ASP A 705 3.07 0.83 27.86
CA ASP A 705 2.96 2.06 27.09
C ASP A 705 1.53 2.60 27.21
N LEU A 706 1.37 3.82 27.69
CA LEU A 706 0.15 4.62 27.57
C LEU A 706 0.29 5.46 26.29
N TRP A 707 -0.74 5.48 25.44
CA TRP A 707 -0.62 6.17 24.17
C TRP A 707 -1.93 6.82 23.72
N GLY A 708 -1.78 7.87 22.91
CA GLY A 708 -2.89 8.51 22.21
C GLY A 708 -2.46 8.97 20.83
N LYS A 709 -3.35 8.79 19.84
CA LYS A 709 -3.23 9.28 18.47
C LYS A 709 -4.36 10.24 18.19
N ASN A 710 -4.07 11.28 17.38
CA ASN A 710 -5.01 12.36 17.09
C ASN A 710 -5.64 12.97 18.37
N LEU A 711 -4.78 13.31 19.33
CA LEU A 711 -5.19 13.85 20.62
C LEU A 711 -5.97 15.17 20.52
N THR A 712 -5.81 15.89 19.44
CA THR A 712 -6.54 17.14 19.14
C THR A 712 -7.92 16.89 18.54
N SER A 713 -8.32 15.64 18.33
CA SER A 713 -9.56 15.26 17.61
C SER A 713 -9.74 16.02 16.30
N THR A 714 -8.64 16.23 15.57
CA THR A 714 -8.68 16.93 14.28
C THR A 714 -9.54 16.17 13.30
N ASN A 715 -10.54 16.84 12.72
CA ASN A 715 -11.34 16.33 11.62
C ASN A 715 -10.58 16.54 10.29
N TYR A 716 -10.51 15.51 9.48
CA TYR A 716 -9.87 15.56 8.17
C TYR A 716 -10.42 14.44 7.29
N ASP A 717 -10.37 14.67 5.98
CA ASP A 717 -10.76 13.67 4.99
C ASP A 717 -9.51 12.94 4.51
N THR A 718 -9.63 11.64 4.37
CA THR A 718 -8.57 10.78 3.82
C THR A 718 -8.83 10.43 2.37
N PHE A 719 -10.07 10.57 1.93
CA PHE A 719 -10.50 10.25 0.59
C PHE A 719 -11.81 10.94 0.24
N TYR A 720 -11.97 11.33 -1.02
CA TYR A 720 -13.21 11.86 -1.61
C TYR A 720 -13.44 11.21 -2.98
N PHE A 721 -14.69 10.98 -3.31
CA PHE A 721 -15.10 10.52 -4.63
C PHE A 721 -16.57 10.90 -4.89
N VAL A 722 -16.96 10.78 -6.16
CA VAL A 722 -18.36 10.96 -6.57
C VAL A 722 -18.93 9.62 -7.01
N SER A 723 -20.12 9.28 -6.57
CA SER A 723 -20.94 8.17 -7.03
C SER A 723 -22.38 8.67 -7.27
N ILE A 724 -22.97 8.33 -8.41
CA ILE A 724 -24.35 8.72 -8.80
C ILE A 724 -24.60 10.23 -8.57
N LYS A 725 -23.67 11.10 -9.00
CA LYS A 725 -23.69 12.57 -8.82
C LYS A 725 -23.59 13.07 -7.37
N HIS A 726 -23.43 12.20 -6.40
CA HIS A 726 -23.30 12.54 -4.99
C HIS A 726 -21.84 12.45 -4.54
N GLY A 727 -21.40 13.41 -3.74
CA GLY A 727 -20.05 13.43 -3.18
C GLY A 727 -19.98 12.65 -1.87
N PHE A 728 -18.94 11.83 -1.71
CA PHE A 728 -18.69 11.04 -0.51
C PHE A 728 -17.27 11.25 0.00
N VAL A 729 -17.10 11.23 1.31
CA VAL A 729 -15.79 11.32 1.97
C VAL A 729 -15.56 10.15 2.92
N GLN A 730 -14.30 9.69 2.98
CA GLN A 730 -13.83 8.88 4.08
C GLN A 730 -13.21 9.80 5.12
N ARG A 731 -13.80 9.84 6.30
CA ARG A 731 -13.24 10.60 7.43
C ARG A 731 -12.01 9.88 7.99
N GLY A 732 -11.04 10.67 8.43
CA GLY A 732 -9.92 10.17 9.21
C GLY A 732 -10.36 9.73 10.60
N LYS A 733 -9.70 8.70 11.15
CA LYS A 733 -10.02 8.18 12.48
C LYS A 733 -9.93 9.29 13.55
N PRO A 734 -10.92 9.41 14.45
CA PRO A 734 -10.92 10.37 15.53
C PRO A 734 -9.83 10.04 16.57
N LEU A 735 -9.92 10.63 17.75
CA LEU A 735 -9.03 10.33 18.89
C LEU A 735 -9.01 8.82 19.18
N GLN A 736 -7.80 8.26 19.22
CA GLN A 736 -7.54 6.89 19.61
C GLN A 736 -6.62 6.90 20.84
N CYS A 737 -6.91 6.09 21.84
CA CYS A 737 -6.06 5.94 23.02
C CYS A 737 -6.09 4.51 23.54
N GLY A 738 -5.08 4.15 24.30
CA GLY A 738 -5.01 2.81 24.87
C GLY A 738 -3.74 2.54 25.66
N VAL A 739 -3.62 1.27 26.03
CA VAL A 739 -2.51 0.72 26.81
C VAL A 739 -1.92 -0.48 26.07
N THR A 740 -0.60 -0.56 26.02
CA THR A 740 0.12 -1.71 25.46
C THR A 740 1.05 -2.30 26.52
N LEU A 741 0.93 -3.58 26.79
CA LEU A 741 1.88 -4.38 27.56
C LEU A 741 2.82 -5.08 26.58
N ARG A 742 4.13 -4.95 26.79
CA ARG A 742 5.17 -5.74 26.08
C ARG A 742 5.98 -6.53 27.09
N VAL A 743 6.15 -7.81 26.83
CA VAL A 743 7.02 -8.69 27.62
C VAL A 743 8.08 -9.25 26.69
N THR A 744 9.34 -9.26 27.12
CA THR A 744 10.46 -9.87 26.40
C THR A 744 11.22 -10.79 27.33
N ILE A 745 11.37 -12.05 26.95
CA ILE A 745 12.02 -13.11 27.72
C ILE A 745 13.11 -13.76 26.88
#